data_2b6d4054113c0f67af8d71545f9d8e79
#
_entry.id   2b6d4054113c0f67af8d71545f9d8e79
#
_cell.length_a   1.000
_cell.length_b   1.000
_cell.length_c   1.000
_cell.angle_alpha   90.00
_cell.angle_beta   90.00
_cell.angle_gamma   90.00
#
_symmetry.space_group_name_H-M   'P 1'
#
loop_
_entity.id
_entity.type
_entity.pdbx_description
1 polymer ?
#
loop_
_entity_poly.entity_id
_entity_poly.type
_entity_poly.pdbx_seq_one_letter_code
_entity_poly.pdbx_strand_id
1 'polypeptide(L)'
;MAKYLVIVESPAKVKTIKKFLGKNYEVVASNGHVRDLPKSQMGIDVEHDYEPKYITIRGKGDILAKLRKEVKKADKVYLATDPDREGEAISWHLSQALKLDGKNVRRISFNEITQNAVKASLKQPRDIDMNLVNAQQTRRILDRIVGYKISPLLWAKVKRGLSAGRVQSVALRIICDREDEINAFIPEEYWTLDAKLKADGEKKPLTAKFHGDENGKLAITCREEADRIMDEIRGERFEVLEVKKGERVKKAPLPFTTSTLQQEASKTLNFPISKTMRIAQQLYEGVDVKGQGTVGLITYLRTDSVRISDEADADARAYIAQNYGEEFVATQTVTQKGGAKIQDAHEAIRPSDIARTPAVVKESLSRDQFRLYQLIWKRFAASRMASAVYETTNVKIGAGKYRFGVAASKVSFEGFMSVYTSEDDEKDTNNVLLKGIDEDTKLTLDTFDEKQHFTQPPAHYTEASLVKTLEELGIGRPSTYSPTITTLLGRRYIVKEAKNLYVTELGEVVNQIMKESFPSIVDEHFTANMESLLDSIGEGAVNWKTVVRNFYPDLEAAVEVAEKELQKVKIEDEVTDVVCDQCGRNMVVKYGPHGKFLACPGFPECRNTKPYLEKIGVPCPKCGKDVVLRKTKKGRKYFGCENNPECDFMSWSRPVAEKCPKCGGEMHRVPEVIDCGGYMVVKGNKIACADAGCGYTRDRKADEDTK
;
A
#
# COMPACT_ATOMS: atom_id res chain seq x y z
N MET A 1 11.03 -28.90 36.81
CA MET A 1 10.86 -28.89 35.34
C MET A 1 9.57 -28.17 35.01
N ALA A 2 9.47 -27.48 33.87
CA ALA A 2 8.23 -26.83 33.47
C ALA A 2 7.18 -27.90 33.14
N LYS A 3 5.97 -27.78 33.72
CA LYS A 3 4.85 -28.70 33.48
C LYS A 3 4.15 -28.47 32.15
N TYR A 4 4.25 -27.24 31.62
CA TYR A 4 3.52 -26.79 30.44
C TYR A 4 4.48 -26.29 29.37
N LEU A 5 4.27 -26.72 28.13
CA LEU A 5 5.00 -26.25 26.97
C LEU A 5 4.09 -25.37 26.11
N VAL A 6 4.53 -24.17 25.78
CA VAL A 6 3.84 -23.25 24.85
C VAL A 6 4.68 -23.14 23.59
N ILE A 7 4.11 -23.52 22.44
CA ILE A 7 4.77 -23.44 21.13
C ILE A 7 4.16 -22.28 20.37
N VAL A 8 4.99 -21.29 20.03
CA VAL A 8 4.65 -20.12 19.20
C VAL A 8 5.34 -20.19 17.84
N GLU A 9 4.95 -19.35 16.91
CA GLU A 9 5.51 -19.40 15.55
C GLU A 9 6.82 -18.61 15.40
N SER A 10 7.08 -17.59 16.24
CA SER A 10 8.26 -16.74 16.08
C SER A 10 9.09 -16.61 17.36
N PRO A 11 10.44 -16.44 17.25
CA PRO A 11 11.30 -16.18 18.39
C PRO A 11 11.01 -14.88 19.13
N ALA A 12 10.48 -13.87 18.44
CA ALA A 12 10.09 -12.60 19.05
C ALA A 12 8.96 -12.81 20.07
N LYS A 13 7.93 -13.60 19.71
CA LYS A 13 6.84 -13.97 20.61
C LYS A 13 7.33 -14.76 21.84
N VAL A 14 8.34 -15.63 21.69
CA VAL A 14 8.93 -16.33 22.83
C VAL A 14 9.40 -15.35 23.89
N LYS A 15 10.15 -14.31 23.48
CA LYS A 15 10.71 -13.29 24.38
C LYS A 15 9.62 -12.55 25.15
N THR A 16 8.54 -12.22 24.47
CA THR A 16 7.41 -11.47 25.05
C THR A 16 6.56 -12.35 25.97
N ILE A 17 6.10 -13.51 25.48
CA ILE A 17 5.16 -14.39 26.21
C ILE A 17 5.82 -15.03 27.44
N LYS A 18 7.12 -15.39 27.35
CA LYS A 18 7.83 -16.02 28.49
C LYS A 18 7.86 -15.12 29.72
N LYS A 19 7.84 -13.79 29.54
CA LYS A 19 7.77 -12.83 30.66
C LYS A 19 6.41 -12.80 31.36
N PHE A 20 5.33 -13.13 30.64
CA PHE A 20 3.98 -13.13 31.18
C PHE A 20 3.63 -14.41 31.92
N LEU A 21 4.35 -15.49 31.62
CA LEU A 21 4.10 -16.81 32.15
C LEU A 21 5.10 -17.15 33.28
N GLY A 22 4.63 -17.85 34.28
CA GLY A 22 5.46 -18.24 35.43
C GLY A 22 6.40 -19.41 35.12
N LYS A 23 7.19 -19.81 36.11
CA LYS A 23 8.25 -20.85 36.03
C LYS A 23 7.75 -22.24 35.58
N ASN A 24 6.44 -22.49 35.65
CA ASN A 24 5.84 -23.75 35.23
C ASN A 24 5.66 -23.87 33.70
N TYR A 25 5.94 -22.80 32.96
CA TYR A 25 5.79 -22.74 31.52
C TYR A 25 7.15 -22.62 30.82
N GLU A 26 7.39 -23.49 29.84
CA GLU A 26 8.46 -23.29 28.87
C GLU A 26 7.85 -22.79 27.55
N VAL A 27 8.46 -21.75 26.94
CA VAL A 27 7.97 -21.15 25.67
C VAL A 27 9.05 -21.36 24.62
N VAL A 28 8.65 -21.93 23.49
CA VAL A 28 9.57 -22.23 22.36
C VAL A 28 8.95 -21.83 21.02
N ALA A 29 9.78 -21.61 19.99
CA ALA A 29 9.30 -21.24 18.67
C ALA A 29 9.49 -22.35 17.65
N SER A 30 8.53 -22.48 16.72
CA SER A 30 8.61 -23.33 15.52
C SER A 30 9.33 -22.64 14.35
N ASN A 31 9.50 -21.32 14.42
CA ASN A 31 10.00 -20.47 13.33
C ASN A 31 9.15 -20.61 12.05
N GLY A 32 7.83 -20.51 12.18
CA GLY A 32 6.84 -20.65 11.11
C GLY A 32 6.49 -22.12 10.82
N HIS A 33 6.07 -22.41 9.59
CA HIS A 33 5.72 -23.76 9.15
C HIS A 33 6.88 -24.73 9.25
N VAL A 34 6.60 -25.96 9.67
CA VAL A 34 7.57 -27.07 9.78
C VAL A 34 7.36 -28.12 8.69
N ARG A 35 6.18 -28.17 8.06
CA ARG A 35 5.82 -29.03 6.94
C ARG A 35 5.25 -28.21 5.79
N ASP A 36 5.48 -28.65 4.56
CA ASP A 36 4.89 -28.06 3.35
C ASP A 36 4.86 -29.12 2.24
N LEU A 37 4.21 -28.83 1.11
CA LEU A 37 4.25 -29.64 -0.10
C LEU A 37 5.68 -29.67 -0.67
N PRO A 38 6.11 -30.76 -1.33
CA PRO A 38 7.42 -30.85 -1.98
C PRO A 38 7.64 -29.71 -2.98
N LYS A 39 8.86 -29.17 -3.06
CA LYS A 39 9.16 -28.07 -4.01
C LYS A 39 9.28 -28.55 -5.45
N SER A 40 9.78 -29.76 -5.68
CA SER A 40 10.08 -30.30 -7.00
C SER A 40 8.97 -31.17 -7.60
N GLN A 41 7.88 -31.37 -6.88
CA GLN A 41 6.74 -32.18 -7.30
C GLN A 41 5.45 -31.45 -6.98
N MET A 42 4.35 -31.80 -7.66
CA MET A 42 3.04 -31.25 -7.35
C MET A 42 2.65 -31.53 -5.88
N GLY A 43 2.90 -32.77 -5.44
CA GLY A 43 2.68 -33.18 -4.05
C GLY A 43 1.22 -33.29 -3.66
N ILE A 44 0.34 -33.45 -4.65
CA ILE A 44 -1.11 -33.64 -4.50
C ILE A 44 -1.48 -34.90 -5.29
N ASP A 45 -2.17 -35.84 -4.64
CA ASP A 45 -2.59 -37.08 -5.23
C ASP A 45 -3.98 -36.91 -5.88
N VAL A 46 -3.99 -36.67 -7.19
CA VAL A 46 -5.22 -36.37 -7.93
C VAL A 46 -6.11 -37.61 -8.04
N GLU A 47 -5.50 -38.82 -8.08
CA GLU A 47 -6.25 -40.07 -8.20
C GLU A 47 -6.88 -40.49 -6.87
N HIS A 48 -6.29 -40.09 -5.74
CA HIS A 48 -6.77 -40.38 -4.40
C HIS A 48 -7.34 -39.12 -3.70
N ASP A 49 -8.33 -38.53 -4.36
CA ASP A 49 -9.20 -37.46 -3.79
C ASP A 49 -8.41 -36.22 -3.32
N TYR A 50 -7.38 -35.85 -4.10
CA TYR A 50 -6.55 -34.64 -3.89
C TYR A 50 -5.79 -34.61 -2.57
N GLU A 51 -5.45 -35.74 -1.98
CA GLU A 51 -4.71 -35.80 -0.72
C GLU A 51 -3.31 -35.16 -0.85
N PRO A 52 -2.98 -34.17 0.01
CA PRO A 52 -1.69 -33.50 -0.04
C PRO A 52 -0.59 -34.32 0.66
N LYS A 53 0.54 -34.50 -0.02
CA LYS A 53 1.73 -35.21 0.52
C LYS A 53 2.66 -34.21 1.21
N TYR A 54 2.41 -33.91 2.47
CA TYR A 54 3.25 -33.02 3.26
C TYR A 54 4.58 -33.63 3.66
N ILE A 55 5.67 -32.91 3.46
CA ILE A 55 7.02 -33.28 3.91
C ILE A 55 7.57 -32.26 4.90
N THR A 56 8.54 -32.64 5.69
CA THR A 56 9.30 -31.69 6.53
C THR A 56 10.07 -30.72 5.66
N ILE A 57 9.93 -29.43 5.93
CA ILE A 57 10.67 -28.38 5.22
C ILE A 57 12.17 -28.55 5.46
N ARG A 58 12.97 -28.48 4.39
CA ARG A 58 14.45 -28.56 4.48
C ARG A 58 14.99 -27.50 5.45
N GLY A 59 15.83 -27.93 6.40
CA GLY A 59 16.38 -27.06 7.45
C GLY A 59 15.53 -26.95 8.72
N LYS A 60 14.34 -27.62 8.79
CA LYS A 60 13.51 -27.65 9.99
C LYS A 60 13.77 -28.88 10.91
N GLY A 61 14.63 -29.79 10.50
CA GLY A 61 14.92 -30.98 11.28
C GLY A 61 15.41 -30.72 12.71
N ASP A 62 16.36 -29.81 12.88
CA ASP A 62 16.92 -29.45 14.19
C ASP A 62 15.89 -28.79 15.10
N ILE A 63 15.04 -27.93 14.53
CA ILE A 63 13.94 -27.29 15.26
C ILE A 63 12.97 -28.36 15.76
N LEU A 64 12.56 -29.30 14.90
CA LEU A 64 11.67 -30.40 15.28
C LEU A 64 12.33 -31.31 16.31
N ALA A 65 13.63 -31.60 16.20
CA ALA A 65 14.35 -32.38 17.20
C ALA A 65 14.37 -31.70 18.57
N LYS A 66 14.60 -30.38 18.61
CA LYS A 66 14.50 -29.56 19.83
C LYS A 66 13.10 -29.60 20.41
N LEU A 67 12.08 -29.35 19.60
CA LEU A 67 10.68 -29.34 20.02
C LEU A 67 10.27 -30.72 20.60
N ARG A 68 10.68 -31.85 19.98
CA ARG A 68 10.41 -33.20 20.50
C ARG A 68 11.01 -33.42 21.88
N LYS A 69 12.23 -32.89 22.13
CA LYS A 69 12.84 -32.97 23.47
C LYS A 69 12.03 -32.25 24.52
N GLU A 70 11.50 -31.04 24.20
CA GLU A 70 10.72 -30.26 25.13
C GLU A 70 9.31 -30.87 25.33
N VAL A 71 8.67 -31.38 24.28
CA VAL A 71 7.38 -32.12 24.37
C VAL A 71 7.48 -33.34 25.31
N LYS A 72 8.59 -34.07 25.30
CA LYS A 72 8.78 -35.23 26.20
C LYS A 72 8.80 -34.83 27.67
N LYS A 73 9.22 -33.61 28.01
CA LYS A 73 9.33 -33.10 29.39
C LYS A 73 8.01 -32.49 29.90
N ALA A 74 7.09 -32.15 29.02
CA ALA A 74 5.87 -31.45 29.36
C ALA A 74 4.68 -32.39 29.56
N ASP A 75 3.83 -32.10 30.57
CA ASP A 75 2.59 -32.79 30.82
C ASP A 75 1.47 -32.33 29.86
N LYS A 76 1.51 -31.05 29.45
CA LYS A 76 0.54 -30.44 28.55
C LYS A 76 1.23 -29.52 27.55
N VAL A 77 0.76 -29.52 26.30
CA VAL A 77 1.28 -28.69 25.22
C VAL A 77 0.21 -27.71 24.76
N TYR A 78 0.54 -26.43 24.74
CA TYR A 78 -0.28 -25.36 24.16
C TYR A 78 0.31 -24.93 22.82
N LEU A 79 -0.51 -24.93 21.79
CA LEU A 79 -0.18 -24.41 20.46
C LEU A 79 -0.71 -22.97 20.37
N ALA A 80 0.21 -22.00 20.42
CA ALA A 80 -0.09 -20.57 20.59
C ALA A 80 0.35 -19.74 19.36
N THR A 81 -0.03 -20.21 18.18
CA THR A 81 0.20 -19.52 16.91
C THR A 81 -0.85 -18.42 16.68
N ASP A 82 -0.68 -17.61 15.63
CA ASP A 82 -1.59 -16.49 15.31
C ASP A 82 -3.08 -16.93 15.19
N PRO A 83 -4.02 -16.01 15.39
CA PRO A 83 -5.46 -16.33 15.39
C PRO A 83 -6.07 -16.52 13.99
N ASP A 84 -5.27 -16.58 12.94
CA ASP A 84 -5.72 -16.78 11.56
C ASP A 84 -5.61 -18.24 11.10
N ARG A 85 -6.12 -18.52 9.89
CA ARG A 85 -6.07 -19.88 9.27
C ARG A 85 -4.64 -20.38 9.05
N GLU A 86 -3.66 -19.48 8.84
CA GLU A 86 -2.25 -19.87 8.74
C GLU A 86 -1.69 -20.35 10.07
N GLY A 87 -2.01 -19.65 11.17
CA GLY A 87 -1.65 -20.07 12.52
C GLY A 87 -2.32 -21.40 12.90
N GLU A 88 -3.57 -21.63 12.49
CA GLU A 88 -4.26 -22.88 12.72
C GLU A 88 -3.58 -24.05 11.98
N ALA A 89 -3.21 -23.85 10.72
CA ALA A 89 -2.47 -24.83 9.93
C ALA A 89 -1.08 -25.10 10.49
N ILE A 90 -0.35 -24.08 10.99
CA ILE A 90 0.93 -24.27 11.68
C ILE A 90 0.75 -25.16 12.91
N SER A 91 -0.29 -24.91 13.73
CA SER A 91 -0.62 -25.71 14.91
C SER A 91 -0.90 -27.16 14.52
N TRP A 92 -1.71 -27.40 13.49
CA TRP A 92 -1.99 -28.73 12.98
C TRP A 92 -0.72 -29.44 12.47
N HIS A 93 0.08 -28.76 11.67
CA HIS A 93 1.34 -29.33 11.17
C HIS A 93 2.33 -29.66 12.29
N LEU A 94 2.37 -28.87 13.37
CA LEU A 94 3.15 -29.16 14.56
C LEU A 94 2.64 -30.39 15.28
N SER A 95 1.32 -30.50 15.47
CA SER A 95 0.70 -31.68 16.10
C SER A 95 1.08 -32.95 15.36
N GLN A 96 0.95 -32.95 14.04
CA GLN A 96 1.33 -34.10 13.20
C GLN A 96 2.83 -34.41 13.22
N ALA A 97 3.70 -33.37 13.03
CA ALA A 97 5.15 -33.55 12.95
C ALA A 97 5.77 -34.00 14.30
N LEU A 98 5.19 -33.60 15.40
CA LEU A 98 5.64 -33.94 16.76
C LEU A 98 4.96 -35.19 17.32
N LYS A 99 3.97 -35.79 16.60
CA LYS A 99 3.16 -36.94 17.01
C LYS A 99 2.54 -36.69 18.39
N LEU A 100 1.74 -35.63 18.47
CA LEU A 100 1.11 -35.22 19.72
C LEU A 100 -0.18 -36.01 20.06
N ASP A 101 -0.53 -37.00 19.25
CA ASP A 101 -1.62 -37.93 19.51
C ASP A 101 -1.42 -38.59 20.89
N GLY A 102 -2.41 -38.56 21.73
CA GLY A 102 -2.34 -39.06 23.10
C GLY A 102 -1.70 -38.12 24.14
N LYS A 103 -1.16 -36.98 23.74
CA LYS A 103 -0.76 -35.90 24.67
C LYS A 103 -1.90 -34.94 24.94
N ASN A 104 -1.90 -34.32 26.11
CA ASN A 104 -2.84 -33.23 26.41
C ASN A 104 -2.46 -31.98 25.65
N VAL A 105 -2.95 -31.86 24.41
CA VAL A 105 -2.66 -30.75 23.50
C VAL A 105 -3.88 -29.84 23.41
N ARG A 106 -3.66 -28.54 23.48
CA ARG A 106 -4.72 -27.52 23.33
C ARG A 106 -4.21 -26.37 22.49
N ARG A 107 -5.12 -25.77 21.73
CA ARG A 107 -4.93 -24.54 20.98
C ARG A 107 -5.31 -23.34 21.86
N ILE A 108 -4.49 -22.33 21.87
CA ILE A 108 -4.80 -21.01 22.43
C ILE A 108 -4.51 -19.93 21.38
N SER A 109 -5.35 -18.93 21.32
CA SER A 109 -5.21 -17.78 20.42
C SER A 109 -5.55 -16.48 21.17
N PHE A 110 -4.93 -15.41 20.74
CA PHE A 110 -5.14 -14.08 21.32
C PHE A 110 -4.90 -13.02 20.23
N ASN A 111 -5.71 -11.97 20.25
CA ASN A 111 -5.63 -10.87 19.27
C ASN A 111 -4.55 -9.85 19.62
N GLU A 112 -4.01 -9.87 20.82
CA GLU A 112 -2.92 -9.00 21.28
C GLU A 112 -1.98 -9.76 22.22
N ILE A 113 -0.70 -9.37 22.21
CA ILE A 113 0.31 -10.01 23.07
C ILE A 113 0.50 -9.15 24.33
N THR A 114 -0.52 -9.20 25.18
CA THR A 114 -0.53 -8.60 26.53
C THR A 114 -0.58 -9.69 27.60
N GLN A 115 -0.21 -9.35 28.81
CA GLN A 115 -0.25 -10.30 29.93
C GLN A 115 -1.67 -10.80 30.20
N ASN A 116 -2.65 -9.91 30.12
CA ASN A 116 -4.06 -10.24 30.38
C ASN A 116 -4.61 -11.16 29.27
N ALA A 117 -4.42 -10.82 28.00
CA ALA A 117 -4.89 -11.62 26.88
C ALA A 117 -4.28 -13.04 26.87
N VAL A 118 -2.96 -13.15 27.10
CA VAL A 118 -2.27 -14.44 27.16
C VAL A 118 -2.74 -15.28 28.34
N LYS A 119 -2.95 -14.70 29.52
CA LYS A 119 -3.46 -15.43 30.70
C LYS A 119 -4.94 -15.83 30.53
N ALA A 120 -5.76 -14.98 29.90
CA ALA A 120 -7.15 -15.28 29.59
C ALA A 120 -7.26 -16.45 28.60
N SER A 121 -6.46 -16.48 27.55
CA SER A 121 -6.45 -17.56 26.56
C SER A 121 -6.07 -18.94 27.16
N LEU A 122 -5.19 -18.95 28.16
CA LEU A 122 -4.84 -20.19 28.88
C LEU A 122 -5.99 -20.75 29.72
N LYS A 123 -6.97 -19.91 30.10
CA LYS A 123 -8.15 -20.33 30.83
C LYS A 123 -9.23 -20.91 29.91
N GLN A 124 -9.19 -20.58 28.62
CA GLN A 124 -10.15 -20.98 27.60
C GLN A 124 -9.47 -21.70 26.43
N PRO A 125 -8.73 -22.78 26.65
CA PRO A 125 -8.09 -23.53 25.60
C PRO A 125 -9.13 -24.34 24.80
N ARG A 126 -8.90 -24.42 23.48
CA ARG A 126 -9.75 -25.17 22.56
C ARG A 126 -8.99 -26.27 21.82
N ASP A 127 -9.66 -27.07 21.05
CA ASP A 127 -9.06 -27.96 20.09
C ASP A 127 -8.63 -27.20 18.80
N ILE A 128 -7.83 -27.84 17.97
CA ILE A 128 -7.50 -27.31 16.65
C ILE A 128 -8.78 -27.28 15.80
N ASP A 129 -9.05 -26.16 15.18
CA ASP A 129 -10.18 -26.00 14.27
C ASP A 129 -9.81 -26.56 12.89
N MET A 130 -10.35 -27.74 12.59
CA MET A 130 -10.08 -28.42 11.34
C MET A 130 -10.72 -27.75 10.12
N ASN A 131 -11.75 -26.91 10.29
CA ASN A 131 -12.32 -26.15 9.20
C ASN A 131 -11.35 -25.06 8.74
N LEU A 132 -10.74 -24.32 9.67
CA LEU A 132 -9.70 -23.35 9.36
C LEU A 132 -8.45 -24.01 8.76
N VAL A 133 -8.05 -25.19 9.26
CA VAL A 133 -6.97 -26.00 8.66
C VAL A 133 -7.32 -26.36 7.21
N ASN A 134 -8.53 -26.86 6.98
CA ASN A 134 -8.99 -27.24 5.64
C ASN A 134 -9.07 -26.03 4.70
N ALA A 135 -9.48 -24.85 5.17
CA ALA A 135 -9.49 -23.63 4.36
C ALA A 135 -8.07 -23.23 3.92
N GLN A 136 -7.10 -23.25 4.82
CA GLN A 136 -5.70 -22.99 4.50
C GLN A 136 -5.14 -24.06 3.56
N GLN A 137 -5.39 -25.32 3.84
CA GLN A 137 -4.94 -26.45 3.03
C GLN A 137 -5.49 -26.38 1.61
N THR A 138 -6.79 -26.11 1.44
CA THR A 138 -7.44 -25.95 0.15
C THR A 138 -6.78 -24.83 -0.65
N ARG A 139 -6.59 -23.67 -0.03
CA ARG A 139 -5.88 -22.57 -0.66
C ARG A 139 -4.50 -22.99 -1.13
N ARG A 140 -3.71 -23.66 -0.24
CA ARG A 140 -2.37 -24.15 -0.58
C ARG A 140 -2.37 -25.13 -1.73
N ILE A 141 -3.38 -26.02 -1.81
CA ILE A 141 -3.57 -26.99 -2.90
C ILE A 141 -3.90 -26.25 -4.20
N LEU A 142 -4.88 -25.36 -4.21
CA LEU A 142 -5.28 -24.60 -5.41
C LEU A 142 -4.12 -23.77 -5.96
N ASP A 143 -3.43 -23.02 -5.11
CA ASP A 143 -2.28 -22.21 -5.52
C ASP A 143 -1.11 -23.09 -6.02
N ARG A 144 -0.95 -24.30 -5.44
CA ARG A 144 0.02 -25.30 -5.91
C ARG A 144 -0.33 -25.84 -7.29
N ILE A 145 -1.58 -26.24 -7.51
CA ILE A 145 -2.07 -26.78 -8.79
C ILE A 145 -1.88 -25.73 -9.89
N VAL A 146 -2.37 -24.52 -9.70
CA VAL A 146 -2.23 -23.42 -10.69
C VAL A 146 -0.76 -23.15 -10.99
N GLY A 147 0.04 -22.93 -9.93
CA GLY A 147 1.45 -22.61 -10.11
C GLY A 147 2.25 -23.74 -10.77
N TYR A 148 1.97 -24.99 -10.46
CA TYR A 148 2.69 -26.15 -10.96
C TYR A 148 2.29 -26.53 -12.40
N LYS A 149 1.03 -26.32 -12.77
CA LYS A 149 0.53 -26.59 -14.14
C LYS A 149 0.88 -25.49 -15.12
N ILE A 150 0.67 -24.21 -14.75
CA ILE A 150 0.83 -23.08 -15.68
C ILE A 150 2.28 -22.58 -15.75
N SER A 151 3.03 -22.53 -14.62
CA SER A 151 4.39 -21.97 -14.66
C SER A 151 5.37 -22.69 -15.59
N PRO A 152 5.40 -24.04 -15.68
CA PRO A 152 6.24 -24.73 -16.64
C PRO A 152 5.90 -24.39 -18.10
N LEU A 153 4.62 -24.18 -18.40
CA LEU A 153 4.17 -23.74 -19.73
C LEU A 153 4.74 -22.35 -20.07
N LEU A 154 4.66 -21.40 -19.14
CA LEU A 154 5.30 -20.10 -19.31
C LEU A 154 6.82 -20.21 -19.49
N TRP A 155 7.47 -21.17 -18.84
CA TRP A 155 8.92 -21.40 -19.03
C TRP A 155 9.27 -21.94 -20.40
N ALA A 156 8.45 -22.83 -20.92
CA ALA A 156 8.64 -23.43 -22.25
C ALA A 156 8.36 -22.44 -23.38
N LYS A 157 7.34 -21.59 -23.20
CA LYS A 157 6.84 -20.71 -24.26
C LYS A 157 7.41 -19.29 -24.21
N VAL A 158 7.82 -18.78 -23.04
CA VAL A 158 8.34 -17.42 -22.87
C VAL A 158 9.75 -17.45 -22.28
N LYS A 159 9.88 -17.70 -20.93
CA LYS A 159 11.16 -17.64 -20.24
C LYS A 159 11.14 -18.37 -18.91
N ARG A 160 12.25 -19.03 -18.55
CA ARG A 160 12.42 -19.68 -17.25
C ARG A 160 12.31 -18.66 -16.09
N GLY A 161 11.71 -19.10 -14.98
CA GLY A 161 11.58 -18.33 -13.76
C GLY A 161 10.29 -17.51 -13.66
N LEU A 162 9.42 -17.55 -14.65
CA LEU A 162 8.08 -16.97 -14.59
C LEU A 162 7.17 -17.78 -13.66
N SER A 163 6.10 -17.19 -13.17
CA SER A 163 5.11 -17.90 -12.37
C SER A 163 3.72 -17.34 -12.63
N ALA A 164 2.73 -18.22 -12.62
CA ALA A 164 1.32 -17.86 -12.57
C ALA A 164 0.76 -18.24 -11.19
N GLY A 165 -0.29 -17.56 -10.79
CA GLY A 165 -1.02 -17.82 -9.55
C GLY A 165 -2.35 -17.07 -9.58
N ARG A 166 -3.41 -17.59 -8.96
CA ARG A 166 -4.77 -17.04 -9.04
C ARG A 166 -4.79 -15.53 -8.77
N VAL A 167 -4.54 -15.12 -7.54
CA VAL A 167 -4.56 -13.69 -7.15
C VAL A 167 -3.49 -12.87 -7.88
N GLN A 168 -2.31 -13.44 -8.11
CA GLN A 168 -1.21 -12.78 -8.82
C GLN A 168 -1.59 -12.43 -10.26
N SER A 169 -2.21 -13.36 -11.00
CA SER A 169 -2.53 -13.16 -12.41
C SER A 169 -3.68 -12.17 -12.60
N VAL A 170 -4.69 -12.21 -11.73
CA VAL A 170 -5.78 -11.21 -11.74
C VAL A 170 -5.25 -9.82 -11.38
N ALA A 171 -4.38 -9.71 -10.37
CA ALA A 171 -3.79 -8.42 -10.01
C ALA A 171 -2.94 -7.83 -11.16
N LEU A 172 -2.24 -8.68 -11.93
CA LEU A 172 -1.53 -8.25 -13.14
C LEU A 172 -2.51 -7.77 -14.22
N ARG A 173 -3.60 -8.51 -14.47
CA ARG A 173 -4.64 -8.12 -15.43
C ARG A 173 -5.23 -6.76 -15.09
N ILE A 174 -5.62 -6.52 -13.84
CA ILE A 174 -6.18 -5.24 -13.39
C ILE A 174 -5.23 -4.07 -13.70
N ILE A 175 -3.92 -4.27 -13.52
CA ILE A 175 -2.93 -3.23 -13.84
C ILE A 175 -2.83 -3.05 -15.37
N CYS A 176 -2.79 -4.14 -16.15
CA CYS A 176 -2.74 -4.06 -17.62
C CYS A 176 -3.98 -3.37 -18.20
N ASP A 177 -5.18 -3.77 -17.74
CA ASP A 177 -6.43 -3.16 -18.20
C ASP A 177 -6.47 -1.65 -17.91
N ARG A 178 -5.87 -1.20 -16.76
CA ARG A 178 -5.70 0.23 -16.45
C ARG A 178 -4.71 0.92 -17.40
N GLU A 179 -3.60 0.30 -17.77
CA GLU A 179 -2.67 0.85 -18.76
C GLU A 179 -3.33 0.97 -20.13
N ASP A 180 -4.17 -0.01 -20.51
CA ASP A 180 -4.95 0.04 -21.75
C ASP A 180 -5.96 1.22 -21.73
N GLU A 181 -6.66 1.45 -20.60
CA GLU A 181 -7.54 2.61 -20.39
C GLU A 181 -6.77 3.94 -20.54
N ILE A 182 -5.58 4.04 -19.93
CA ILE A 182 -4.74 5.24 -20.01
C ILE A 182 -4.28 5.49 -21.44
N ASN A 183 -3.83 4.45 -22.14
CA ASN A 183 -3.31 4.55 -23.49
C ASN A 183 -4.41 4.85 -24.53
N ALA A 184 -5.64 4.38 -24.29
CA ALA A 184 -6.78 4.66 -25.14
C ALA A 184 -7.48 6.00 -24.84
N PHE A 185 -7.07 6.69 -23.76
CA PHE A 185 -7.74 7.90 -23.31
C PHE A 185 -7.50 9.06 -24.28
N ILE A 186 -8.57 9.73 -24.65
CA ILE A 186 -8.54 10.95 -25.49
C ILE A 186 -8.92 12.13 -24.60
N PRO A 187 -8.04 13.10 -24.36
CA PRO A 187 -8.36 14.29 -23.59
C PRO A 187 -9.45 15.12 -24.27
N GLU A 188 -10.48 15.51 -23.52
CA GLU A 188 -11.51 16.43 -23.95
C GLU A 188 -11.29 17.81 -23.31
N GLU A 189 -11.41 18.85 -24.12
CA GLU A 189 -11.31 20.22 -23.70
C GLU A 189 -12.53 20.66 -22.91
N TYR A 190 -12.32 21.38 -21.80
CA TYR A 190 -13.36 22.10 -21.09
C TYR A 190 -12.81 23.37 -20.45
N TRP A 191 -13.69 24.31 -20.17
CA TRP A 191 -13.33 25.58 -19.57
C TRP A 191 -14.02 25.76 -18.22
N THR A 192 -13.32 26.43 -17.31
CA THR A 192 -13.92 26.94 -16.06
C THR A 192 -13.91 28.45 -16.09
N LEU A 193 -14.98 29.02 -15.59
CA LEU A 193 -15.18 30.47 -15.52
C LEU A 193 -15.48 30.85 -14.06
N ASP A 194 -14.56 31.57 -13.45
CA ASP A 194 -14.73 32.09 -12.11
C ASP A 194 -14.90 33.63 -12.19
N ALA A 195 -15.93 34.17 -11.55
CA ALA A 195 -16.11 35.64 -11.42
C ALA A 195 -15.53 36.08 -10.07
N LYS A 196 -14.61 37.03 -10.11
CA LYS A 196 -14.13 37.72 -8.91
C LYS A 196 -15.04 38.90 -8.63
N LEU A 197 -15.78 38.82 -7.52
CA LEU A 197 -16.83 39.82 -7.16
C LEU A 197 -16.40 40.55 -5.90
N LYS A 198 -16.55 41.88 -5.90
CA LYS A 198 -16.39 42.73 -4.71
C LYS A 198 -17.77 42.98 -4.08
N ALA A 199 -17.88 42.64 -2.79
CA ALA A 199 -19.02 43.00 -1.98
C ALA A 199 -18.77 44.37 -1.30
N ASP A 200 -19.78 45.16 -1.14
CA ASP A 200 -19.68 46.47 -0.48
C ASP A 200 -19.16 46.30 0.97
N GLY A 201 -18.07 46.99 1.28
CA GLY A 201 -17.42 46.93 2.60
C GLY A 201 -16.36 45.84 2.78
N GLU A 202 -16.21 44.92 1.84
CA GLU A 202 -15.20 43.86 1.91
C GLU A 202 -13.92 44.19 1.12
N LYS A 203 -12.74 43.94 1.75
CA LYS A 203 -11.43 44.22 1.13
C LYS A 203 -10.96 43.17 0.12
N LYS A 204 -11.47 41.95 0.22
CA LYS A 204 -11.05 40.83 -0.65
C LYS A 204 -12.20 40.42 -1.58
N PRO A 205 -11.93 40.23 -2.88
CA PRO A 205 -12.95 39.76 -3.79
C PRO A 205 -13.34 38.29 -3.46
N LEU A 206 -14.62 37.99 -3.65
CA LEU A 206 -15.18 36.65 -3.62
C LEU A 206 -14.93 35.98 -4.97
N THR A 207 -14.53 34.72 -4.97
CA THR A 207 -14.44 33.93 -6.20
C THR A 207 -15.71 33.11 -6.35
N ALA A 208 -16.58 33.52 -7.26
CA ALA A 208 -17.82 32.83 -7.57
C ALA A 208 -17.63 31.92 -8.80
N LYS A 209 -17.86 30.63 -8.63
CA LYS A 209 -17.73 29.65 -9.70
C LYS A 209 -18.97 29.60 -10.57
N PHE A 210 -18.78 29.57 -11.87
CA PHE A 210 -19.86 29.38 -12.83
C PHE A 210 -20.51 28.00 -12.66
N HIS A 211 -21.83 27.97 -12.66
CA HIS A 211 -22.63 26.76 -12.54
C HIS A 211 -23.43 26.40 -13.77
N GLY A 212 -23.80 27.38 -14.54
CA GLY A 212 -24.67 27.22 -15.70
C GLY A 212 -25.65 28.38 -15.84
N ASP A 213 -26.84 28.10 -16.28
CA ASP A 213 -27.91 29.07 -16.45
C ASP A 213 -29.13 28.77 -15.56
N GLU A 214 -30.23 29.46 -15.74
CA GLU A 214 -31.47 29.23 -15.02
C GLU A 214 -32.12 27.87 -15.24
N ASN A 215 -31.75 27.17 -16.34
CA ASN A 215 -32.26 25.86 -16.69
C ASN A 215 -31.41 24.70 -16.09
N GLY A 216 -30.21 25.00 -15.62
CA GLY A 216 -29.35 24.00 -14.97
C GLY A 216 -27.86 24.18 -15.20
N LYS A 217 -27.14 23.07 -15.04
CA LYS A 217 -25.67 23.04 -15.26
C LYS A 217 -25.36 23.17 -16.75
N LEU A 218 -24.41 24.04 -17.07
CA LEU A 218 -23.87 24.22 -18.40
C LEU A 218 -22.36 23.95 -18.38
N ALA A 219 -21.90 23.03 -19.23
CA ALA A 219 -20.49 22.81 -19.45
C ALA A 219 -19.99 23.77 -20.55
N ILE A 220 -18.84 24.35 -20.35
CA ILE A 220 -18.17 25.20 -21.34
C ILE A 220 -17.13 24.33 -22.03
N THR A 221 -17.32 24.05 -23.31
CA THR A 221 -16.52 23.06 -24.06
C THR A 221 -15.46 23.70 -24.96
N CYS A 222 -15.55 24.98 -25.22
CA CYS A 222 -14.59 25.72 -26.05
C CYS A 222 -14.46 27.17 -25.59
N ARG A 223 -13.43 27.85 -26.11
CA ARG A 223 -13.15 29.26 -25.81
C ARG A 223 -14.26 30.19 -26.26
N GLU A 224 -14.83 29.95 -27.42
CA GLU A 224 -15.87 30.79 -28.01
C GLU A 224 -17.15 30.80 -27.12
N GLU A 225 -17.46 29.68 -26.47
CA GLU A 225 -18.54 29.61 -25.49
C GLU A 225 -18.24 30.42 -24.22
N ALA A 226 -16.99 30.34 -23.73
CA ALA A 226 -16.55 31.12 -22.58
C ALA A 226 -16.61 32.62 -22.88
N ASP A 227 -16.09 33.04 -24.03
CA ASP A 227 -16.06 34.43 -24.46
C ASP A 227 -17.51 34.98 -24.65
N ARG A 228 -18.40 34.20 -25.27
CA ARG A 228 -19.83 34.56 -25.42
C ARG A 228 -20.51 34.76 -24.06
N ILE A 229 -20.30 33.82 -23.13
CA ILE A 229 -20.88 33.90 -21.78
C ILE A 229 -20.35 35.13 -21.05
N MET A 230 -19.07 35.41 -21.12
CA MET A 230 -18.47 36.61 -20.52
C MET A 230 -18.99 37.88 -21.12
N ASP A 231 -19.18 37.97 -22.43
CA ASP A 231 -19.72 39.14 -23.10
C ASP A 231 -21.20 39.39 -22.75
N GLU A 232 -22.01 38.32 -22.65
CA GLU A 232 -23.39 38.41 -22.21
C GLU A 232 -23.51 38.86 -20.75
N ILE A 233 -22.58 38.50 -19.88
CA ILE A 233 -22.58 38.84 -18.45
C ILE A 233 -22.00 40.23 -18.18
N ARG A 234 -21.15 40.77 -19.07
CA ARG A 234 -20.34 41.97 -18.83
C ARG A 234 -21.17 43.24 -18.52
N GLY A 235 -22.42 43.28 -18.98
CA GLY A 235 -23.37 44.35 -18.70
C GLY A 235 -24.39 44.06 -17.61
N GLU A 236 -24.40 42.85 -17.08
CA GLU A 236 -25.38 42.39 -16.13
C GLU A 236 -25.00 42.74 -14.68
N ARG A 237 -26.01 42.90 -13.83
CA ARG A 237 -25.80 43.04 -12.39
C ARG A 237 -25.65 41.70 -11.74
N PHE A 238 -24.67 41.59 -10.84
CA PHE A 238 -24.52 40.43 -10.00
C PHE A 238 -25.39 40.60 -8.75
N GLU A 239 -26.36 39.72 -8.59
CA GLU A 239 -27.33 39.77 -7.49
C GLU A 239 -27.24 38.47 -6.68
N VAL A 240 -27.30 38.60 -5.35
CA VAL A 240 -27.41 37.45 -4.48
C VAL A 240 -28.83 36.92 -4.54
N LEU A 241 -29.02 35.71 -5.05
CA LEU A 241 -30.34 35.10 -5.22
C LEU A 241 -30.76 34.27 -3.99
N GLU A 242 -29.81 33.68 -3.30
CA GLU A 242 -30.08 32.84 -2.14
C GLU A 242 -28.82 32.73 -1.28
N VAL A 243 -28.96 32.85 0.03
CA VAL A 243 -27.91 32.56 1.02
C VAL A 243 -28.37 31.43 1.91
N LYS A 244 -27.81 30.23 1.67
CA LYS A 244 -28.14 29.03 2.44
C LYS A 244 -27.08 28.75 3.49
N LYS A 245 -27.40 28.93 4.76
CA LYS A 245 -26.59 28.53 5.90
C LYS A 245 -27.00 27.14 6.37
N GLY A 246 -26.03 26.32 6.77
CA GLY A 246 -26.29 24.98 7.24
C GLY A 246 -25.09 24.39 7.98
N GLU A 247 -25.22 23.16 8.37
CA GLU A 247 -24.16 22.40 9.02
C GLU A 247 -23.80 21.18 8.17
N ARG A 248 -22.50 20.85 8.13
CA ARG A 248 -21.98 19.63 7.54
C ARG A 248 -21.25 18.82 8.62
N VAL A 249 -21.73 17.61 8.88
CA VAL A 249 -21.09 16.70 9.83
C VAL A 249 -20.10 15.80 9.08
N LYS A 250 -18.84 15.82 9.51
CA LYS A 250 -17.80 14.91 9.06
C LYS A 250 -17.62 13.80 10.08
N LYS A 251 -18.00 12.59 9.70
CA LYS A 251 -17.93 11.42 10.59
C LYS A 251 -16.50 11.03 10.91
N ALA A 252 -16.27 10.57 12.15
CA ALA A 252 -15.02 9.99 12.56
C ALA A 252 -14.66 8.77 11.68
N PRO A 253 -13.36 8.58 11.36
CA PRO A 253 -12.93 7.46 10.55
C PRO A 253 -13.04 6.14 11.33
N LEU A 254 -13.26 5.03 10.63
CA LEU A 254 -13.19 3.69 11.21
C LEU A 254 -11.76 3.34 11.65
N PRO A 255 -11.56 2.48 12.64
CA PRO A 255 -10.25 1.95 12.98
C PRO A 255 -9.66 1.15 11.81
N PHE A 256 -8.35 0.92 11.84
CA PHE A 256 -7.66 0.30 10.70
C PHE A 256 -7.97 -1.19 10.55
N THR A 257 -8.26 -1.58 9.30
CA THR A 257 -8.03 -2.93 8.78
C THR A 257 -6.61 -3.03 8.20
N THR A 258 -6.18 -4.23 7.80
CA THR A 258 -4.89 -4.40 7.09
C THR A 258 -4.79 -3.54 5.84
N SER A 259 -5.85 -3.54 5.03
CA SER A 259 -5.90 -2.79 3.78
C SER A 259 -5.84 -1.28 4.01
N THR A 260 -6.69 -0.75 4.90
CA THR A 260 -6.73 0.68 5.18
C THR A 260 -5.45 1.19 5.86
N LEU A 261 -4.79 0.35 6.70
CA LEU A 261 -3.48 0.68 7.25
C LEU A 261 -2.40 0.77 6.16
N GLN A 262 -2.40 -0.18 5.21
CA GLN A 262 -1.47 -0.19 4.08
C GLN A 262 -1.65 1.06 3.20
N GLN A 263 -2.89 1.41 2.90
CA GLN A 263 -3.24 2.59 2.11
C GLN A 263 -2.77 3.88 2.78
N GLU A 264 -3.14 4.07 4.05
CA GLU A 264 -2.82 5.29 4.78
C GLU A 264 -1.33 5.44 5.07
N ALA A 265 -0.63 4.35 5.44
CA ALA A 265 0.81 4.37 5.63
C ALA A 265 1.58 4.66 4.32
N SER A 266 1.06 4.20 3.17
CA SER A 266 1.64 4.55 1.87
C SER A 266 1.43 6.03 1.53
N LYS A 267 0.24 6.58 1.82
CA LYS A 267 -0.12 7.98 1.55
C LYS A 267 0.68 8.94 2.44
N THR A 268 0.59 8.78 3.75
CA THR A 268 1.11 9.74 4.75
C THR A 268 2.56 9.52 5.15
N LEU A 269 3.01 8.26 5.21
CA LEU A 269 4.36 7.90 5.63
C LEU A 269 5.31 7.60 4.48
N ASN A 270 4.81 7.47 3.25
CA ASN A 270 5.52 6.96 2.08
C ASN A 270 6.16 5.57 2.33
N PHE A 271 5.46 4.70 3.06
CA PHE A 271 5.91 3.35 3.31
C PHE A 271 5.40 2.40 2.22
N PRO A 272 6.28 1.62 1.59
CA PRO A 272 5.84 0.47 0.79
C PRO A 272 5.02 -0.49 1.64
N ILE A 273 4.04 -1.17 1.04
CA ILE A 273 3.13 -2.09 1.75
C ILE A 273 3.91 -3.17 2.51
N SER A 274 4.95 -3.74 1.89
CA SER A 274 5.80 -4.74 2.53
C SER A 274 6.54 -4.20 3.76
N LYS A 275 6.95 -2.93 3.75
CA LYS A 275 7.57 -2.26 4.90
C LYS A 275 6.55 -2.04 6.01
N THR A 276 5.34 -1.59 5.67
CA THR A 276 4.24 -1.40 6.62
C THR A 276 3.94 -2.69 7.38
N MET A 277 3.75 -3.81 6.65
CA MET A 277 3.45 -5.10 7.25
C MET A 277 4.60 -5.63 8.12
N ARG A 278 5.84 -5.45 7.69
CA ARG A 278 7.01 -5.86 8.49
C ARG A 278 7.13 -5.09 9.80
N ILE A 279 6.85 -3.79 9.78
CA ILE A 279 6.90 -2.96 10.99
C ILE A 279 5.71 -3.27 11.90
N ALA A 280 4.50 -3.44 11.34
CA ALA A 280 3.32 -3.84 12.09
C ALA A 280 3.53 -5.20 12.79
N GLN A 281 4.17 -6.18 12.12
CA GLN A 281 4.55 -7.46 12.73
C GLN A 281 5.47 -7.27 13.95
N GLN A 282 6.46 -6.39 13.85
CA GLN A 282 7.35 -6.08 14.98
C GLN A 282 6.58 -5.45 16.16
N LEU A 283 5.68 -4.51 15.90
CA LEU A 283 4.86 -3.87 16.92
C LEU A 283 3.92 -4.87 17.60
N TYR A 284 3.36 -5.81 16.85
CA TYR A 284 2.49 -6.87 17.36
C TYR A 284 3.25 -7.88 18.21
N GLU A 285 4.38 -8.41 17.71
CA GLU A 285 5.14 -9.48 18.39
C GLU A 285 5.81 -9.00 19.68
N GLY A 286 6.09 -7.72 19.78
CA GLY A 286 6.61 -7.07 20.97
C GLY A 286 7.89 -6.27 20.74
N VAL A 287 7.95 -5.13 21.43
CA VAL A 287 9.08 -4.22 21.48
C VAL A 287 9.45 -3.98 22.93
N ASP A 288 10.72 -3.75 23.21
CA ASP A 288 11.17 -3.40 24.57
C ASP A 288 10.80 -1.95 24.86
N VAL A 289 9.81 -1.73 25.74
CA VAL A 289 9.37 -0.40 26.17
C VAL A 289 10.02 -0.09 27.52
N LYS A 290 10.67 1.07 27.62
CA LYS A 290 11.37 1.54 28.82
C LYS A 290 10.43 1.51 30.03
N GLY A 291 10.86 0.84 31.11
CA GLY A 291 10.05 0.68 32.33
C GLY A 291 8.93 -0.36 32.28
N GLN A 292 8.56 -0.87 31.10
CA GLN A 292 7.49 -1.86 30.95
C GLN A 292 8.00 -3.24 30.42
N GLY A 293 9.24 -3.28 29.92
CA GLY A 293 9.82 -4.48 29.30
C GLY A 293 9.28 -4.75 27.92
N THR A 294 9.37 -6.00 27.44
CA THR A 294 8.89 -6.37 26.08
C THR A 294 7.39 -6.56 26.11
N VAL A 295 6.66 -5.79 25.29
CA VAL A 295 5.18 -5.82 25.16
C VAL A 295 4.77 -5.69 23.71
N GLY A 296 3.67 -6.35 23.32
CA GLY A 296 2.99 -6.11 22.05
C GLY A 296 2.27 -4.78 22.10
N LEU A 297 2.55 -3.90 21.15
CA LEU A 297 2.01 -2.54 21.13
C LEU A 297 0.71 -2.41 20.35
N ILE A 298 0.43 -3.33 19.45
CA ILE A 298 -0.79 -3.34 18.64
C ILE A 298 -1.46 -4.72 18.65
N THR A 299 -2.74 -4.74 18.29
CA THR A 299 -3.49 -5.96 18.02
C THR A 299 -3.00 -6.66 16.76
N TYR A 300 -3.52 -7.86 16.51
CA TYR A 300 -3.17 -8.67 15.34
C TYR A 300 -3.38 -7.90 14.03
N LEU A 301 -2.36 -7.93 13.17
CA LEU A 301 -2.25 -7.02 12.03
C LEU A 301 -2.90 -7.53 10.74
N ARG A 302 -3.30 -8.80 10.67
CA ARG A 302 -3.96 -9.36 9.49
C ARG A 302 -5.46 -9.51 9.77
N THR A 303 -6.19 -8.45 9.54
CA THR A 303 -7.62 -8.38 9.82
C THR A 303 -8.34 -7.51 8.78
N ASP A 304 -9.54 -7.88 8.45
CA ASP A 304 -10.53 -7.12 7.69
C ASP A 304 -11.64 -6.56 8.60
N SER A 305 -11.57 -6.86 9.90
CA SER A 305 -12.54 -6.42 10.91
C SER A 305 -12.23 -4.99 11.38
N VAL A 306 -13.28 -4.22 11.60
CA VAL A 306 -13.26 -2.92 12.29
C VAL A 306 -13.81 -3.00 13.71
N ARG A 307 -14.09 -4.21 14.19
CA ARG A 307 -14.61 -4.47 15.55
C ARG A 307 -13.55 -4.10 16.60
N ILE A 308 -13.99 -3.58 17.70
CA ILE A 308 -13.19 -3.28 18.89
C ILE A 308 -13.80 -4.04 20.06
N SER A 309 -12.97 -4.61 20.94
CA SER A 309 -13.45 -5.24 22.18
C SER A 309 -14.07 -4.20 23.11
N ASP A 310 -15.05 -4.63 23.89
CA ASP A 310 -15.78 -3.75 24.83
C ASP A 310 -14.83 -3.11 25.87
N GLU A 311 -13.80 -3.84 26.32
CA GLU A 311 -12.76 -3.33 27.23
C GLU A 311 -11.97 -2.18 26.58
N ALA A 312 -11.48 -2.38 25.35
CA ALA A 312 -10.71 -1.35 24.63
C ALA A 312 -11.57 -0.14 24.23
N ASP A 313 -12.85 -0.33 23.94
CA ASP A 313 -13.80 0.76 23.67
C ASP A 313 -14.03 1.60 24.96
N ALA A 314 -14.26 0.95 26.09
CA ALA A 314 -14.45 1.62 27.38
C ALA A 314 -13.20 2.41 27.79
N ASP A 315 -12.01 1.80 27.70
CA ASP A 315 -10.74 2.45 28.02
C ASP A 315 -10.48 3.68 27.11
N ALA A 316 -10.80 3.54 25.82
CA ALA A 316 -10.62 4.64 24.87
C ALA A 316 -11.57 5.82 25.18
N ARG A 317 -12.83 5.54 25.49
CA ARG A 317 -13.82 6.56 25.87
C ARG A 317 -13.41 7.29 27.15
N ALA A 318 -12.99 6.54 28.17
CA ALA A 318 -12.50 7.12 29.43
C ALA A 318 -11.25 8.00 29.19
N TYR A 319 -10.32 7.54 28.36
CA TYR A 319 -9.13 8.32 27.98
C TYR A 319 -9.52 9.61 27.26
N ILE A 320 -10.44 9.56 26.30
CA ILE A 320 -10.91 10.75 25.54
C ILE A 320 -11.59 11.74 26.47
N ALA A 321 -12.54 11.28 27.31
CA ALA A 321 -13.22 12.13 28.28
C ALA A 321 -12.23 12.87 29.18
N GLN A 322 -11.24 12.16 29.69
CA GLN A 322 -10.25 12.72 30.62
C GLN A 322 -9.29 13.73 29.96
N ASN A 323 -8.90 13.51 28.69
CA ASN A 323 -7.83 14.30 28.05
C ASN A 323 -8.33 15.36 27.08
N TYR A 324 -9.57 15.22 26.57
CA TYR A 324 -10.15 16.12 25.55
C TYR A 324 -11.49 16.71 26.00
N GLY A 325 -12.24 16.07 26.89
CA GLY A 325 -13.57 16.47 27.35
C GLY A 325 -14.66 15.47 26.93
N GLU A 326 -15.75 15.45 27.68
CA GLU A 326 -16.90 14.55 27.43
C GLU A 326 -17.54 14.78 26.08
N GLU A 327 -17.54 16.02 25.59
CA GLU A 327 -18.11 16.41 24.29
C GLU A 327 -17.33 15.80 23.11
N PHE A 328 -16.07 15.40 23.31
CA PHE A 328 -15.27 14.72 22.31
C PHE A 328 -15.50 13.21 22.26
N VAL A 329 -16.24 12.63 23.19
CA VAL A 329 -16.57 11.21 23.20
C VAL A 329 -17.70 10.94 22.18
N ALA A 330 -17.52 9.97 21.29
CA ALA A 330 -18.56 9.61 20.33
C ALA A 330 -19.82 9.11 21.04
N THR A 331 -20.98 9.70 20.76
CA THR A 331 -22.27 9.22 21.30
C THR A 331 -22.73 7.92 20.64
N GLN A 332 -22.37 7.74 19.37
CA GLN A 332 -22.62 6.50 18.61
C GLN A 332 -21.34 6.09 17.90
N THR A 333 -20.91 4.85 18.07
CA THR A 333 -19.79 4.29 17.30
C THR A 333 -20.22 4.06 15.86
N VAL A 334 -19.39 4.55 14.93
CA VAL A 334 -19.58 4.25 13.51
C VAL A 334 -19.35 2.75 13.33
N THR A 335 -20.38 2.03 12.94
CA THR A 335 -20.32 0.61 12.57
C THR A 335 -20.29 0.49 11.05
N GLN A 336 -19.60 -0.53 10.55
CA GLN A 336 -19.65 -0.85 9.12
C GLN A 336 -21.06 -1.36 8.77
N LYS A 337 -21.75 -0.66 7.86
CA LYS A 337 -23.02 -1.17 7.33
C LYS A 337 -22.72 -2.37 6.43
N GLY A 338 -23.30 -3.53 6.78
CA GLY A 338 -23.42 -4.76 6.00
C GLY A 338 -22.61 -4.88 4.72
N GLY A 339 -21.39 -5.38 4.84
CA GLY A 339 -20.54 -5.86 3.74
C GLY A 339 -20.11 -7.28 4.08
N ALA A 340 -19.47 -8.00 3.13
CA ALA A 340 -19.08 -9.39 3.19
C ALA A 340 -18.78 -9.91 4.61
N LYS A 341 -19.21 -11.15 4.89
CA LYS A 341 -19.07 -11.86 6.17
C LYS A 341 -17.69 -11.62 6.79
N ILE A 342 -17.65 -10.78 7.82
CA ILE A 342 -16.45 -10.48 8.62
C ILE A 342 -16.18 -11.72 9.46
N GLN A 343 -14.92 -12.16 9.53
CA GLN A 343 -14.52 -13.17 10.50
C GLN A 343 -14.67 -12.55 11.91
N ASP A 344 -15.76 -12.83 12.57
CA ASP A 344 -16.17 -12.23 13.87
C ASP A 344 -15.13 -12.39 15.00
N ALA A 345 -14.16 -13.27 14.83
CA ALA A 345 -13.10 -13.53 15.82
C ALA A 345 -12.00 -12.45 15.86
N HIS A 346 -11.86 -11.64 14.80
CA HIS A 346 -10.79 -10.64 14.71
C HIS A 346 -11.24 -9.26 15.18
N GLU A 347 -10.28 -8.50 15.69
CA GLU A 347 -10.43 -7.07 15.99
C GLU A 347 -9.71 -6.21 14.93
N ALA A 348 -10.06 -4.92 14.90
CA ALA A 348 -9.31 -3.92 14.15
C ALA A 348 -7.87 -3.78 14.66
N ILE A 349 -7.01 -3.20 13.83
CA ILE A 349 -5.65 -2.85 14.22
C ILE A 349 -5.70 -1.60 15.10
N ARG A 350 -5.37 -1.76 16.39
CA ARG A 350 -5.38 -0.72 17.40
C ARG A 350 -4.19 -0.85 18.35
N PRO A 351 -3.84 0.18 19.14
CA PRO A 351 -2.92 -0.01 20.25
C PRO A 351 -3.50 -1.02 21.24
N SER A 352 -2.63 -1.84 21.81
CA SER A 352 -3.02 -2.80 22.87
C SER A 352 -3.43 -2.11 24.18
N ASP A 353 -3.06 -0.83 24.34
CA ASP A 353 -3.36 0.01 25.49
C ASP A 353 -3.33 1.48 25.03
N ILE A 354 -4.46 2.18 25.13
CA ILE A 354 -4.57 3.58 24.71
C ILE A 354 -3.69 4.53 25.54
N ALA A 355 -3.42 4.18 26.78
CA ALA A 355 -2.56 4.96 27.69
C ALA A 355 -1.09 4.95 27.24
N ARG A 356 -0.68 4.00 26.40
CA ARG A 356 0.63 4.03 25.73
C ARG A 356 0.62 5.01 24.56
N THR A 357 0.47 6.29 24.90
CA THR A 357 0.46 7.34 23.88
C THR A 357 1.76 7.34 23.07
N PRO A 358 1.77 7.91 21.84
CA PRO A 358 3.00 8.06 21.07
C PRO A 358 4.14 8.71 21.84
N ALA A 359 3.84 9.70 22.72
CA ALA A 359 4.84 10.37 23.56
C ALA A 359 5.53 9.40 24.53
N VAL A 360 4.76 8.52 25.17
CA VAL A 360 5.26 7.52 26.14
C VAL A 360 6.21 6.50 25.51
N VAL A 361 5.93 6.05 24.28
CA VAL A 361 6.72 4.99 23.64
C VAL A 361 7.82 5.50 22.72
N LYS A 362 7.90 6.82 22.47
CA LYS A 362 8.79 7.44 21.48
C LYS A 362 10.26 7.03 21.62
N GLU A 363 10.79 7.06 22.82
CA GLU A 363 12.20 6.74 23.09
C GLU A 363 12.53 5.25 22.92
N SER A 364 11.51 4.38 22.96
CA SER A 364 11.66 2.93 22.86
C SER A 364 11.55 2.40 21.42
N LEU A 365 11.11 3.23 20.48
CA LEU A 365 10.82 2.85 19.12
C LEU A 365 11.84 3.44 18.14
N SER A 366 12.17 2.65 17.11
CA SER A 366 12.84 3.22 15.93
C SER A 366 11.95 4.26 15.26
N ARG A 367 12.55 5.17 14.47
CA ARG A 367 11.81 6.21 13.75
C ARG A 367 10.63 5.66 12.94
N ASP A 368 10.81 4.56 12.23
CA ASP A 368 9.78 3.97 11.40
C ASP A 368 8.69 3.29 12.25
N GLN A 369 9.07 2.59 13.32
CA GLN A 369 8.12 2.00 14.27
C GLN A 369 7.27 3.08 14.95
N PHE A 370 7.91 4.17 15.37
CA PHE A 370 7.22 5.30 15.99
C PHE A 370 6.19 5.93 15.05
N ARG A 371 6.56 6.20 13.79
CA ARG A 371 5.65 6.80 12.81
C ARG A 371 4.44 5.91 12.54
N LEU A 372 4.64 4.60 12.39
CA LEU A 372 3.54 3.68 12.15
C LEU A 372 2.66 3.53 13.40
N TYR A 373 3.26 3.40 14.58
CA TYR A 373 2.51 3.33 15.84
C TYR A 373 1.68 4.59 16.07
N GLN A 374 2.26 5.77 15.85
CA GLN A 374 1.56 7.05 15.98
C GLN A 374 0.35 7.13 15.04
N LEU A 375 0.48 6.65 13.81
CA LEU A 375 -0.62 6.59 12.85
C LEU A 375 -1.75 5.67 13.35
N ILE A 376 -1.41 4.49 13.84
CA ILE A 376 -2.38 3.51 14.37
C ILE A 376 -3.07 4.07 15.62
N TRP A 377 -2.30 4.65 16.55
CA TRP A 377 -2.83 5.20 17.79
C TRP A 377 -3.80 6.36 17.53
N LYS A 378 -3.38 7.33 16.69
CA LYS A 378 -4.22 8.47 16.31
C LYS A 378 -5.52 8.05 15.65
N ARG A 379 -5.45 7.11 14.71
CA ARG A 379 -6.63 6.59 14.02
C ARG A 379 -7.60 5.89 14.95
N PHE A 380 -7.09 5.10 15.90
CA PHE A 380 -7.91 4.43 16.91
C PHE A 380 -8.59 5.44 17.83
N ALA A 381 -7.85 6.39 18.40
CA ALA A 381 -8.42 7.43 19.25
C ALA A 381 -9.51 8.22 18.49
N ALA A 382 -9.21 8.68 17.27
CA ALA A 382 -10.16 9.39 16.42
C ALA A 382 -11.44 8.59 16.14
N SER A 383 -11.33 7.26 15.98
CA SER A 383 -12.48 6.40 15.71
C SER A 383 -13.47 6.29 16.88
N ARG A 384 -13.08 6.69 18.07
CA ARG A 384 -13.90 6.73 19.30
C ARG A 384 -14.32 8.14 19.68
N MET A 385 -13.89 9.16 18.90
CA MET A 385 -14.24 10.56 19.12
C MET A 385 -15.49 10.99 18.35
N ALA A 386 -16.08 12.07 18.81
CA ALA A 386 -17.21 12.72 18.15
C ALA A 386 -16.86 13.21 16.74
N SER A 387 -17.85 13.27 15.88
CA SER A 387 -17.73 13.81 14.53
C SER A 387 -17.35 15.27 14.54
N ALA A 388 -16.60 15.72 13.53
CA ALA A 388 -16.37 17.15 13.33
C ALA A 388 -17.59 17.83 12.70
N VAL A 389 -17.85 19.06 13.11
CA VAL A 389 -18.98 19.86 12.61
C VAL A 389 -18.45 21.10 11.91
N TYR A 390 -18.96 21.36 10.72
CA TYR A 390 -18.67 22.53 9.91
C TYR A 390 -19.92 23.38 9.77
N GLU A 391 -19.80 24.66 10.03
CA GLU A 391 -20.76 25.65 9.52
C GLU A 391 -20.51 25.88 8.03
N THR A 392 -21.56 25.81 7.22
CA THR A 392 -21.45 25.97 5.78
C THR A 392 -22.31 27.17 5.34
N THR A 393 -21.77 27.96 4.42
CA THR A 393 -22.53 29.03 3.75
C THR A 393 -22.41 28.82 2.25
N ASN A 394 -23.52 28.64 1.59
CA ASN A 394 -23.61 28.54 0.14
C ASN A 394 -24.39 29.77 -0.37
N VAL A 395 -23.79 30.54 -1.25
CA VAL A 395 -24.38 31.71 -1.86
C VAL A 395 -24.64 31.44 -3.34
N LYS A 396 -25.87 31.56 -3.80
CA LYS A 396 -26.20 31.55 -5.22
C LYS A 396 -26.25 32.96 -5.72
N ILE A 397 -25.58 33.23 -6.82
CA ILE A 397 -25.45 34.53 -7.44
C ILE A 397 -25.98 34.44 -8.88
N GLY A 398 -26.81 35.38 -9.25
CA GLY A 398 -27.32 35.55 -10.61
C GLY A 398 -26.61 36.69 -11.32
N ALA A 399 -26.38 36.51 -12.62
CA ALA A 399 -25.98 37.55 -13.56
C ALA A 399 -26.77 37.33 -14.86
N GLY A 400 -27.85 38.08 -15.05
CA GLY A 400 -28.83 37.79 -16.10
C GLY A 400 -29.38 36.37 -15.98
N LYS A 401 -29.32 35.61 -17.08
CA LYS A 401 -29.75 34.21 -17.09
C LYS A 401 -28.74 33.24 -16.41
N TYR A 402 -27.51 33.66 -16.16
CA TYR A 402 -26.44 32.82 -15.67
C TYR A 402 -26.39 32.72 -14.14
N ARG A 403 -25.84 31.62 -13.66
CA ARG A 403 -25.79 31.30 -12.23
C ARG A 403 -24.36 31.00 -11.82
N PHE A 404 -23.95 31.58 -10.70
CA PHE A 404 -22.69 31.41 -10.04
C PHE A 404 -22.92 30.93 -8.61
N GLY A 405 -21.89 30.30 -8.02
CA GLY A 405 -21.97 29.87 -6.65
C GLY A 405 -20.67 30.11 -5.88
N VAL A 406 -20.85 30.49 -4.61
CA VAL A 406 -19.73 30.55 -3.64
C VAL A 406 -20.07 29.62 -2.49
N ALA A 407 -19.17 28.73 -2.17
CA ALA A 407 -19.30 27.86 -1.01
C ALA A 407 -18.16 28.15 -0.03
N ALA A 408 -18.50 28.35 1.22
CA ALA A 408 -17.56 28.52 2.31
C ALA A 408 -17.92 27.59 3.47
N SER A 409 -16.92 27.09 4.18
CA SER A 409 -17.11 26.26 5.37
C SER A 409 -16.09 26.62 6.44
N LYS A 410 -16.53 26.58 7.70
CA LYS A 410 -15.68 26.78 8.86
C LYS A 410 -15.91 25.66 9.85
N VAL A 411 -14.83 25.11 10.44
CA VAL A 411 -14.95 24.16 11.54
C VAL A 411 -15.56 24.89 12.75
N SER A 412 -16.72 24.44 13.19
CA SER A 412 -17.36 24.89 14.44
C SER A 412 -17.01 23.99 15.62
N PHE A 413 -16.84 22.70 15.36
CA PHE A 413 -16.38 21.72 16.35
C PHE A 413 -15.40 20.75 15.69
N GLU A 414 -14.20 20.67 16.23
CA GLU A 414 -13.13 19.84 15.64
C GLU A 414 -13.37 18.34 15.80
N GLY A 415 -14.00 17.92 16.90
CA GLY A 415 -14.23 16.51 17.20
C GLY A 415 -12.95 15.67 17.01
N PHE A 416 -13.02 14.58 16.25
CA PHE A 416 -11.87 13.69 15.98
C PHE A 416 -10.69 14.37 15.27
N MET A 417 -10.92 15.50 14.62
CA MET A 417 -9.87 16.22 13.87
C MET A 417 -8.82 16.84 14.80
N SER A 418 -9.13 17.03 16.09
CA SER A 418 -8.14 17.44 17.10
C SER A 418 -6.98 16.45 17.28
N VAL A 419 -7.18 15.19 16.89
CA VAL A 419 -6.18 14.10 17.00
C VAL A 419 -5.69 13.61 15.64
N TYR A 420 -6.61 13.52 14.67
CA TYR A 420 -6.36 12.89 13.39
C TYR A 420 -6.93 13.72 12.24
N THR A 421 -6.03 14.25 11.41
CA THR A 421 -6.35 14.93 10.15
C THR A 421 -5.70 14.18 8.99
N SER A 422 -6.39 14.06 7.87
CA SER A 422 -5.84 13.53 6.62
C SER A 422 -5.37 14.67 5.71
N GLU A 423 -4.53 14.38 4.71
CA GLU A 423 -4.12 15.38 3.72
C GLU A 423 -5.31 15.99 2.94
N ASP A 424 -6.41 15.25 2.81
CA ASP A 424 -7.62 15.75 2.17
C ASP A 424 -8.36 16.75 3.08
N ASP A 425 -8.20 16.64 4.40
CA ASP A 425 -8.76 17.57 5.38
C ASP A 425 -8.03 18.91 5.36
N GLU A 426 -6.72 18.91 5.10
CA GLU A 426 -5.94 20.13 4.99
C GLU A 426 -6.31 20.97 3.75
N LYS A 427 -6.78 20.31 2.69
CA LYS A 427 -7.28 20.99 1.47
C LYS A 427 -8.66 21.63 1.65
N ASP A 428 -9.48 21.10 2.55
CA ASP A 428 -10.82 21.62 2.87
C ASP A 428 -10.77 22.90 3.74
N THR A 429 -9.61 23.32 4.17
CA THR A 429 -9.42 24.49 5.06
C THR A 429 -9.42 25.85 4.35
N ASN A 430 -10.29 26.04 3.39
CA ASN A 430 -10.73 27.40 3.05
C ASN A 430 -11.63 27.91 4.18
N ASN A 431 -11.05 28.15 5.35
CA ASN A 431 -11.67 28.71 6.56
C ASN A 431 -12.03 30.19 6.35
N VAL A 432 -12.74 30.50 5.27
CA VAL A 432 -13.24 31.84 5.02
C VAL A 432 -14.74 31.81 5.29
N LEU A 433 -15.14 32.40 6.39
CA LEU A 433 -16.54 32.74 6.56
C LEU A 433 -16.87 33.89 5.59
N LEU A 434 -17.91 33.66 4.80
CA LEU A 434 -18.59 34.75 4.11
C LEU A 434 -19.38 35.53 5.17
N LYS A 435 -18.73 36.46 5.88
CA LYS A 435 -19.37 37.32 6.87
C LYS A 435 -20.05 38.44 6.14
N GLY A 436 -21.30 38.72 6.51
CA GLY A 436 -22.03 39.91 6.05
C GLY A 436 -22.59 39.83 4.64
N ILE A 437 -22.63 38.66 3.99
CA ILE A 437 -23.32 38.48 2.72
C ILE A 437 -24.75 38.02 3.01
N ASP A 438 -25.70 38.81 2.55
CA ASP A 438 -27.13 38.56 2.54
C ASP A 438 -27.70 38.80 1.13
N GLU A 439 -29.02 38.65 0.98
CA GLU A 439 -29.72 38.83 -0.30
C GLU A 439 -29.71 40.29 -0.79
N ASP A 440 -29.50 41.26 0.10
CA ASP A 440 -29.39 42.68 -0.24
C ASP A 440 -27.97 43.14 -0.59
N THR A 441 -26.99 42.27 -0.45
CA THR A 441 -25.56 42.56 -0.69
C THR A 441 -25.30 42.85 -2.16
N LYS A 442 -24.85 44.09 -2.45
CA LYS A 442 -24.43 44.48 -3.80
C LYS A 442 -23.08 43.89 -4.15
N LEU A 443 -23.04 43.24 -5.29
CA LEU A 443 -21.86 42.64 -5.84
C LEU A 443 -21.41 43.35 -7.12
N THR A 444 -20.14 43.70 -7.19
CA THR A 444 -19.57 44.33 -8.38
C THR A 444 -18.52 43.40 -8.97
N LEU A 445 -18.58 43.14 -10.28
CA LEU A 445 -17.58 42.37 -11.00
C LEU A 445 -16.25 43.11 -11.00
N ASP A 446 -15.19 42.45 -10.53
CA ASP A 446 -13.83 42.92 -10.61
C ASP A 446 -13.16 42.39 -11.88
N THR A 447 -13.04 41.07 -12.00
CA THR A 447 -12.48 40.38 -13.16
C THR A 447 -13.09 38.99 -13.32
N PHE A 448 -12.97 38.44 -14.52
CA PHE A 448 -13.15 37.03 -14.78
C PHE A 448 -11.80 36.30 -14.69
N ASP A 449 -11.83 35.03 -14.27
CA ASP A 449 -10.69 34.10 -14.26
C ASP A 449 -11.13 32.87 -15.07
N GLU A 450 -10.90 32.94 -16.38
CA GLU A 450 -11.18 31.85 -17.31
C GLU A 450 -9.95 30.94 -17.44
N LYS A 451 -10.18 29.61 -17.41
CA LYS A 451 -9.11 28.62 -17.52
C LYS A 451 -9.51 27.47 -18.43
N GLN A 452 -8.63 27.21 -19.38
CA GLN A 452 -8.69 26.03 -20.21
C GLN A 452 -8.20 24.80 -19.42
N HIS A 453 -8.92 23.71 -19.53
CA HIS A 453 -8.59 22.43 -18.96
C HIS A 453 -8.79 21.33 -19.99
N PHE A 454 -8.13 20.22 -19.77
CA PHE A 454 -8.35 18.97 -20.48
C PHE A 454 -8.66 17.88 -19.47
N THR A 455 -9.61 17.02 -19.78
CA THR A 455 -9.85 15.82 -18.98
C THR A 455 -8.56 15.01 -18.89
N GLN A 456 -8.34 14.38 -17.74
CA GLN A 456 -7.12 13.60 -17.49
C GLN A 456 -7.44 12.11 -17.55
N PRO A 457 -6.52 11.27 -18.04
CA PRO A 457 -6.70 9.83 -17.97
C PRO A 457 -6.81 9.36 -16.52
N PRO A 458 -7.37 8.15 -16.28
CA PRO A 458 -7.32 7.56 -14.96
C PRO A 458 -5.86 7.44 -14.50
N ALA A 459 -5.63 7.61 -13.20
CA ALA A 459 -4.28 7.53 -12.65
C ALA A 459 -3.76 6.09 -12.70
N HIS A 460 -2.45 5.93 -12.96
CA HIS A 460 -1.77 4.65 -12.77
C HIS A 460 -2.00 4.10 -11.37
N TYR A 461 -2.04 2.78 -11.24
CA TYR A 461 -2.09 2.18 -9.92
C TYR A 461 -0.83 2.50 -9.10
N THR A 462 -1.05 2.79 -7.83
CA THR A 462 -0.02 2.71 -6.78
C THR A 462 -0.19 1.40 -6.02
N GLU A 463 0.79 1.01 -5.18
CA GLU A 463 0.59 -0.15 -4.30
C GLU A 463 -0.70 0.00 -3.45
N ALA A 464 -0.98 1.21 -2.96
CA ALA A 464 -2.13 1.52 -2.12
C ALA A 464 -3.46 1.43 -2.88
N SER A 465 -3.56 2.05 -4.06
CA SER A 465 -4.78 2.00 -4.86
C SER A 465 -5.06 0.59 -5.40
N LEU A 466 -4.02 -0.18 -5.72
CA LEU A 466 -4.18 -1.58 -6.11
C LEU A 466 -4.74 -2.43 -4.96
N VAL A 467 -4.24 -2.26 -3.72
CA VAL A 467 -4.80 -2.96 -2.56
C VAL A 467 -6.26 -2.60 -2.34
N LYS A 468 -6.59 -1.31 -2.47
CA LYS A 468 -7.97 -0.83 -2.37
C LYS A 468 -8.88 -1.52 -3.40
N THR A 469 -8.47 -1.54 -4.67
CA THR A 469 -9.23 -2.20 -5.74
C THR A 469 -9.38 -3.71 -5.50
N LEU A 470 -8.31 -4.39 -5.08
CA LEU A 470 -8.36 -5.83 -4.77
C LEU A 470 -9.34 -6.11 -3.61
N GLU A 471 -9.35 -5.27 -2.56
CA GLU A 471 -10.29 -5.38 -1.45
C GLU A 471 -11.74 -5.15 -1.90
N GLU A 472 -12.00 -4.08 -2.67
CA GLU A 472 -13.33 -3.74 -3.21
C GLU A 472 -13.90 -4.85 -4.10
N LEU A 473 -13.05 -5.49 -4.89
CA LEU A 473 -13.42 -6.63 -5.74
C LEU A 473 -13.48 -7.98 -4.97
N GLY A 474 -13.10 -8.02 -3.70
CA GLY A 474 -13.05 -9.25 -2.91
C GLY A 474 -11.90 -10.21 -3.29
N ILE A 475 -10.90 -9.72 -4.02
CA ILE A 475 -9.77 -10.49 -4.54
C ILE A 475 -8.61 -10.48 -3.54
N GLY A 476 -8.23 -11.66 -3.07
CA GLY A 476 -7.22 -11.79 -2.01
C GLY A 476 -7.79 -11.53 -0.60
N ARG A 477 -6.91 -11.52 0.39
CA ARG A 477 -7.23 -11.33 1.82
C ARG A 477 -6.04 -10.60 2.48
N PRO A 478 -6.17 -10.11 3.71
CA PRO A 478 -5.11 -9.41 4.45
C PRO A 478 -3.73 -10.07 4.38
N SER A 479 -3.67 -11.40 4.33
CA SER A 479 -2.42 -12.15 4.23
C SER A 479 -1.78 -12.14 2.84
N THR A 480 -2.50 -11.75 1.78
CA THR A 480 -2.04 -11.90 0.38
C THR A 480 -1.76 -10.61 -0.36
N TYR A 481 -2.30 -9.48 0.03
CA TYR A 481 -2.08 -8.21 -0.68
C TYR A 481 -0.59 -7.90 -0.88
N SER A 482 0.16 -7.84 0.22
CA SER A 482 1.59 -7.54 0.18
C SER A 482 2.42 -8.60 -0.56
N PRO A 483 2.24 -9.92 -0.34
CA PRO A 483 2.92 -10.95 -1.12
C PRO A 483 2.64 -10.89 -2.61
N THR A 484 1.41 -10.62 -3.03
CA THR A 484 1.03 -10.52 -4.45
C THR A 484 1.81 -9.40 -5.14
N ILE A 485 1.78 -8.18 -4.61
CA ILE A 485 2.50 -7.05 -5.18
C ILE A 485 4.01 -7.29 -5.18
N THR A 486 4.54 -7.82 -4.08
CA THR A 486 5.97 -8.17 -3.98
C THR A 486 6.37 -9.20 -5.04
N THR A 487 5.49 -10.16 -5.34
CA THR A 487 5.74 -11.18 -6.38
C THR A 487 5.72 -10.56 -7.76
N LEU A 488 4.74 -9.73 -8.10
CA LEU A 488 4.66 -9.03 -9.39
C LEU A 488 5.93 -8.20 -9.66
N LEU A 489 6.37 -7.42 -8.67
CA LEU A 489 7.62 -6.65 -8.73
C LEU A 489 8.85 -7.56 -8.82
N GLY A 490 8.91 -8.63 -8.04
CA GLY A 490 10.01 -9.59 -8.03
C GLY A 490 10.14 -10.40 -9.32
N ARG A 491 9.02 -10.71 -9.97
CA ARG A 491 8.95 -11.36 -11.30
C ARG A 491 9.15 -10.36 -12.44
N ARG A 492 9.11 -9.07 -12.15
CA ARG A 492 9.22 -7.99 -13.14
C ARG A 492 8.09 -7.99 -14.17
N TYR A 493 6.92 -8.40 -13.75
CA TYR A 493 5.71 -8.19 -14.54
C TYR A 493 5.30 -6.72 -14.49
N ILE A 494 5.63 -6.07 -13.38
CA ILE A 494 5.47 -4.64 -13.19
C ILE A 494 6.76 -4.03 -12.64
N VAL A 495 6.92 -2.75 -12.86
CA VAL A 495 7.97 -1.92 -12.26
C VAL A 495 7.31 -0.79 -11.46
N LYS A 496 8.06 -0.29 -10.47
CA LYS A 496 7.61 0.84 -9.66
C LYS A 496 8.49 2.04 -9.94
N GLU A 497 7.90 3.12 -10.43
CA GLU A 497 8.55 4.41 -10.63
C GLU A 497 7.88 5.45 -9.72
N ALA A 498 8.68 6.08 -8.88
CA ALA A 498 8.17 6.89 -7.76
C ALA A 498 7.12 6.15 -6.92
N LYS A 499 5.84 6.47 -7.07
CA LYS A 499 4.72 5.79 -6.39
C LYS A 499 3.91 4.88 -7.32
N ASN A 500 4.01 5.09 -8.63
CA ASN A 500 3.20 4.42 -9.64
C ASN A 500 3.76 3.06 -10.03
N LEU A 501 2.86 2.16 -10.40
CA LEU A 501 3.14 0.84 -10.94
C LEU A 501 2.89 0.87 -12.45
N TYR A 502 3.86 0.39 -13.22
CA TYR A 502 3.79 0.29 -14.67
C TYR A 502 3.97 -1.15 -15.09
N VAL A 503 3.23 -1.58 -16.10
CA VAL A 503 3.41 -2.90 -16.71
C VAL A 503 4.69 -2.91 -17.52
N THR A 504 5.38 -4.04 -17.53
CA THR A 504 6.52 -4.27 -18.41
C THR A 504 6.07 -5.07 -19.63
N GLU A 505 6.82 -5.04 -20.72
CA GLU A 505 6.59 -5.90 -21.89
C GLU A 505 6.45 -7.38 -21.48
N LEU A 506 7.27 -7.85 -20.54
CA LEU A 506 7.14 -9.20 -19.98
C LEU A 506 5.81 -9.41 -19.27
N GLY A 507 5.32 -8.40 -18.54
CA GLY A 507 4.03 -8.41 -17.88
C GLY A 507 2.88 -8.50 -18.86
N GLU A 508 2.94 -7.70 -19.93
CA GLU A 508 1.94 -7.70 -21.01
C GLU A 508 1.85 -9.07 -21.69
N VAL A 509 3.00 -9.64 -22.09
CA VAL A 509 3.07 -10.98 -22.71
C VAL A 509 2.48 -12.04 -21.79
N VAL A 510 2.82 -12.04 -20.51
CA VAL A 510 2.28 -13.01 -19.54
C VAL A 510 0.77 -12.80 -19.35
N ASN A 511 0.32 -11.55 -19.25
CA ASN A 511 -1.10 -11.22 -19.13
C ASN A 511 -1.90 -11.69 -20.35
N GLN A 512 -1.38 -11.44 -21.56
CA GLN A 512 -2.04 -11.86 -22.80
C GLN A 512 -2.18 -13.38 -22.86
N ILE A 513 -1.12 -14.14 -22.57
CA ILE A 513 -1.19 -15.61 -22.50
C ILE A 513 -2.22 -16.06 -21.48
N MET A 514 -2.27 -15.43 -20.32
CA MET A 514 -3.23 -15.77 -19.27
C MET A 514 -4.67 -15.44 -19.68
N LYS A 515 -4.91 -14.31 -20.37
CA LYS A 515 -6.25 -13.91 -20.87
C LYS A 515 -6.74 -14.86 -21.97
N GLU A 516 -5.87 -15.28 -22.87
CA GLU A 516 -6.24 -16.14 -24.01
C GLU A 516 -6.40 -17.61 -23.62
N SER A 517 -5.47 -18.15 -22.82
CA SER A 517 -5.43 -19.60 -22.54
C SER A 517 -6.10 -19.96 -21.20
N PHE A 518 -6.19 -19.02 -20.25
CA PHE A 518 -6.71 -19.28 -18.90
C PHE A 518 -7.67 -18.17 -18.44
N PRO A 519 -8.72 -17.84 -19.24
CA PRO A 519 -9.60 -16.71 -18.95
C PRO A 519 -10.27 -16.80 -17.59
N SER A 520 -10.67 -17.99 -17.13
CA SER A 520 -11.26 -18.21 -15.81
C SER A 520 -10.29 -17.90 -14.66
N ILE A 521 -8.99 -18.17 -14.82
CA ILE A 521 -8.00 -17.92 -13.78
C ILE A 521 -7.75 -16.42 -13.57
N VAL A 522 -7.92 -15.62 -14.61
CA VAL A 522 -7.76 -14.16 -14.56
C VAL A 522 -9.09 -13.42 -14.45
N ASP A 523 -10.19 -14.13 -14.30
CA ASP A 523 -11.50 -13.54 -14.06
C ASP A 523 -11.62 -13.07 -12.61
N GLU A 524 -12.07 -11.82 -12.44
CA GLU A 524 -12.19 -11.15 -11.14
C GLU A 524 -13.27 -11.82 -10.29
N HIS A 525 -14.43 -12.09 -10.86
CA HIS A 525 -15.57 -12.71 -10.18
C HIS A 525 -15.25 -14.14 -9.76
N PHE A 526 -14.60 -14.90 -10.63
CA PHE A 526 -14.17 -16.26 -10.33
C PHE A 526 -13.21 -16.26 -9.13
N THR A 527 -12.21 -15.37 -9.13
CA THR A 527 -11.23 -15.31 -8.05
C THR A 527 -11.86 -14.82 -6.73
N ALA A 528 -12.74 -13.83 -6.77
CA ALA A 528 -13.48 -13.36 -5.60
C ALA A 528 -14.40 -14.47 -5.03
N ASN A 529 -15.11 -15.20 -5.89
CA ASN A 529 -15.94 -16.33 -5.49
C ASN A 529 -15.10 -17.44 -4.84
N MET A 530 -13.93 -17.73 -5.39
CA MET A 530 -13.02 -18.73 -4.81
C MET A 530 -12.54 -18.33 -3.40
N GLU A 531 -12.24 -17.04 -3.17
CA GLU A 531 -11.89 -16.55 -1.83
C GLU A 531 -13.09 -16.67 -0.86
N SER A 532 -14.31 -16.42 -1.34
CA SER A 532 -15.54 -16.62 -0.55
C SER A 532 -15.79 -18.10 -0.22
N LEU A 533 -15.51 -19.01 -1.16
CA LEU A 533 -15.59 -20.46 -0.91
C LEU A 533 -14.57 -20.91 0.14
N LEU A 534 -13.35 -20.35 0.11
CA LEU A 534 -12.34 -20.63 1.13
C LEU A 534 -12.77 -20.14 2.53
N ASP A 535 -13.45 -19.00 2.62
CA ASP A 535 -14.02 -18.54 3.89
C ASP A 535 -15.16 -19.46 4.35
N SER A 536 -16.04 -19.88 3.45
CA SER A 536 -17.12 -20.85 3.75
C SER A 536 -16.60 -22.23 4.18
N ILE A 537 -15.44 -22.66 3.68
CA ILE A 537 -14.76 -23.85 4.23
C ILE A 537 -14.31 -23.61 5.67
N GLY A 538 -13.77 -22.45 5.98
CA GLY A 538 -13.37 -22.05 7.33
C GLY A 538 -14.54 -22.00 8.32
N GLU A 539 -15.74 -21.68 7.84
CA GLU A 539 -16.99 -21.72 8.60
C GLU A 539 -17.60 -23.16 8.72
N GLY A 540 -17.03 -24.12 8.00
CA GLY A 540 -17.55 -25.50 7.96
C GLY A 540 -18.79 -25.69 7.06
N ALA A 541 -19.18 -24.69 6.30
CA ALA A 541 -20.36 -24.72 5.42
C ALA A 541 -20.11 -25.47 4.10
N VAL A 542 -18.85 -25.58 3.64
CA VAL A 542 -18.47 -26.19 2.37
C VAL A 542 -17.36 -27.22 2.58
N ASN A 543 -17.49 -28.38 1.93
CA ASN A 543 -16.45 -29.40 1.95
C ASN A 543 -15.29 -29.00 1.03
N TRP A 544 -14.08 -28.98 1.55
CA TRP A 544 -12.90 -28.53 0.83
C TRP A 544 -12.55 -29.38 -0.39
N LYS A 545 -12.74 -30.71 -0.32
CA LYS A 545 -12.46 -31.62 -1.45
C LYS A 545 -13.38 -31.35 -2.65
N THR A 546 -14.63 -30.98 -2.38
CA THR A 546 -15.57 -30.59 -3.44
C THR A 546 -15.08 -29.38 -4.22
N VAL A 547 -14.51 -28.38 -3.53
CA VAL A 547 -13.97 -27.18 -4.19
C VAL A 547 -12.81 -27.55 -5.12
N VAL A 548 -11.89 -28.39 -4.66
CA VAL A 548 -10.74 -28.81 -5.49
C VAL A 548 -11.19 -29.69 -6.65
N ARG A 549 -12.12 -30.61 -6.40
CA ARG A 549 -12.68 -31.52 -7.43
C ARG A 549 -13.38 -30.76 -8.55
N ASN A 550 -14.09 -29.70 -8.22
CA ASN A 550 -14.77 -28.88 -9.23
C ASN A 550 -13.81 -27.97 -10.00
N PHE A 551 -12.66 -27.65 -9.44
CA PHE A 551 -11.70 -26.74 -10.06
C PHE A 551 -10.68 -27.45 -10.98
N TYR A 552 -10.20 -28.62 -10.56
CA TYR A 552 -9.05 -29.26 -11.21
C TYR A 552 -9.28 -29.67 -12.67
N PRO A 553 -10.40 -30.32 -13.04
CA PRO A 553 -10.60 -30.81 -14.42
C PRO A 553 -10.60 -29.69 -15.47
N ASP A 554 -11.26 -28.58 -15.17
CA ASP A 554 -11.35 -27.44 -16.08
C ASP A 554 -9.97 -26.81 -16.31
N LEU A 555 -9.18 -26.69 -15.25
CA LEU A 555 -7.81 -26.21 -15.38
C LEU A 555 -6.92 -27.18 -16.18
N GLU A 556 -7.06 -28.49 -15.95
CA GLU A 556 -6.25 -29.49 -16.67
C GLU A 556 -6.57 -29.47 -18.17
N ALA A 557 -7.84 -29.42 -18.52
CA ALA A 557 -8.27 -29.30 -19.94
C ALA A 557 -7.72 -28.01 -20.58
N ALA A 558 -7.79 -26.88 -19.86
CA ALA A 558 -7.23 -25.62 -20.37
C ALA A 558 -5.70 -25.68 -20.56
N VAL A 559 -4.98 -26.35 -19.67
CA VAL A 559 -3.52 -26.54 -19.80
C VAL A 559 -3.19 -27.39 -21.01
N GLU A 560 -3.92 -28.49 -21.24
CA GLU A 560 -3.70 -29.37 -22.40
C GLU A 560 -3.90 -28.66 -23.73
N VAL A 561 -4.92 -27.79 -23.82
CA VAL A 561 -5.16 -26.94 -25.01
C VAL A 561 -4.00 -25.95 -25.16
N ALA A 562 -3.64 -25.23 -24.09
CA ALA A 562 -2.58 -24.25 -24.13
C ALA A 562 -1.20 -24.85 -24.48
N GLU A 563 -0.89 -26.06 -24.06
CA GLU A 563 0.37 -26.74 -24.43
C GLU A 563 0.48 -26.94 -25.96
N LYS A 564 -0.64 -27.22 -26.63
CA LYS A 564 -0.70 -27.48 -28.08
C LYS A 564 -0.71 -26.17 -28.86
N GLU A 565 -1.50 -25.20 -28.46
CA GLU A 565 -1.80 -23.99 -29.25
C GLU A 565 -0.83 -22.84 -29.04
N LEU A 566 -0.29 -22.67 -27.83
CA LEU A 566 0.63 -21.56 -27.55
C LEU A 566 1.92 -21.64 -28.35
N GLN A 567 2.20 -20.59 -29.11
CA GLN A 567 3.47 -20.40 -29.78
C GLN A 567 4.56 -19.89 -28.83
N LYS A 568 5.82 -20.11 -29.20
CA LYS A 568 6.95 -19.51 -28.45
C LYS A 568 6.99 -18.02 -28.70
N VAL A 569 6.89 -17.24 -27.64
CA VAL A 569 7.06 -15.80 -27.67
C VAL A 569 8.51 -15.46 -27.35
N LYS A 570 9.19 -14.78 -28.29
CA LYS A 570 10.52 -14.18 -28.03
C LYS A 570 10.29 -12.76 -27.61
N ILE A 571 10.68 -12.43 -26.39
CA ILE A 571 10.81 -11.04 -25.96
C ILE A 571 12.16 -10.57 -26.48
N GLU A 572 12.14 -9.58 -27.35
CA GLU A 572 13.36 -8.97 -27.87
C GLU A 572 14.04 -8.18 -26.77
N ASP A 573 15.35 -8.32 -26.69
CA ASP A 573 16.11 -7.53 -25.73
C ASP A 573 16.22 -6.08 -26.22
N GLU A 574 16.02 -5.12 -25.35
CA GLU A 574 16.23 -3.70 -25.64
C GLU A 574 17.69 -3.47 -26.10
N VAL A 575 17.87 -3.19 -27.38
CA VAL A 575 19.19 -2.93 -27.98
C VAL A 575 19.61 -1.49 -27.64
N THR A 576 20.85 -1.33 -27.19
CA THR A 576 21.40 -0.01 -26.85
C THR A 576 22.48 0.42 -27.87
N ASP A 577 22.78 1.71 -27.88
CA ASP A 577 23.90 2.27 -28.70
C ASP A 577 25.27 1.93 -28.11
N VAL A 578 25.33 1.26 -26.96
CA VAL A 578 26.59 0.90 -26.30
C VAL A 578 27.21 -0.31 -27.00
N VAL A 579 28.37 -0.12 -27.59
CA VAL A 579 29.10 -1.18 -28.29
C VAL A 579 29.89 -2.05 -27.30
N CYS A 580 29.89 -3.34 -27.55
CA CYS A 580 30.70 -4.31 -26.81
C CYS A 580 32.17 -4.19 -27.16
N ASP A 581 33.03 -3.94 -26.17
CA ASP A 581 34.48 -3.75 -26.37
C ASP A 581 35.22 -5.02 -26.85
N GLN A 582 34.56 -6.20 -26.69
CA GLN A 582 35.18 -7.48 -27.05
C GLN A 582 34.81 -7.96 -28.46
N CYS A 583 33.60 -7.66 -28.95
CA CYS A 583 33.14 -8.20 -30.23
C CYS A 583 32.42 -7.21 -31.13
N GLY A 584 32.33 -5.93 -30.77
CA GLY A 584 31.79 -4.85 -31.60
C GLY A 584 30.27 -4.87 -31.79
N ARG A 585 29.51 -5.79 -31.17
CA ARG A 585 28.03 -5.81 -31.25
C ARG A 585 27.42 -4.80 -30.29
N ASN A 586 26.28 -4.23 -30.65
CA ASN A 586 25.50 -3.41 -29.74
C ASN A 586 25.06 -4.24 -28.53
N MET A 587 25.26 -3.70 -27.33
CA MET A 587 24.87 -4.37 -26.09
C MET A 587 23.39 -4.23 -25.87
N VAL A 588 22.81 -5.22 -25.19
CA VAL A 588 21.38 -5.25 -24.87
C VAL A 588 21.17 -5.11 -23.36
N VAL A 589 20.05 -4.50 -22.99
CA VAL A 589 19.68 -4.38 -21.59
C VAL A 589 19.21 -5.73 -21.08
N LYS A 590 19.92 -6.24 -20.11
CA LYS A 590 19.51 -7.43 -19.34
C LYS A 590 19.26 -7.08 -17.89
N TYR A 591 18.54 -7.95 -17.24
CA TYR A 591 18.20 -7.78 -15.83
C TYR A 591 18.86 -8.87 -14.99
N GLY A 592 19.69 -8.49 -14.04
CA GLY A 592 20.34 -9.35 -13.06
C GLY A 592 19.78 -9.22 -11.65
N PRO A 593 20.34 -9.97 -10.68
CA PRO A 593 19.90 -9.90 -9.27
C PRO A 593 20.03 -8.49 -8.66
N HIS A 594 20.92 -7.65 -9.23
CA HIS A 594 21.20 -6.30 -8.73
C HIS A 594 20.59 -5.17 -9.58
N GLY A 595 19.74 -5.51 -10.56
CA GLY A 595 19.07 -4.54 -11.44
C GLY A 595 19.45 -4.67 -12.92
N LYS A 596 19.19 -3.62 -13.71
CA LYS A 596 19.56 -3.54 -15.13
C LYS A 596 21.08 -3.57 -15.30
N PHE A 597 21.54 -4.27 -16.32
CA PHE A 597 22.93 -4.26 -16.78
C PHE A 597 22.96 -4.45 -18.30
N LEU A 598 24.05 -4.03 -18.94
CA LEU A 598 24.25 -4.25 -20.35
C LEU A 598 24.99 -5.58 -20.54
N ALA A 599 24.47 -6.42 -21.42
CA ALA A 599 25.07 -7.69 -21.79
C ALA A 599 25.33 -7.75 -23.29
N CYS A 600 26.39 -8.42 -23.68
CA CYS A 600 26.63 -8.68 -25.10
C CYS A 600 25.64 -9.74 -25.60
N PRO A 601 24.91 -9.51 -26.74
CA PRO A 601 24.02 -10.51 -27.32
C PRO A 601 24.76 -11.73 -27.90
N GLY A 602 26.08 -11.67 -27.99
CA GLY A 602 26.93 -12.79 -28.46
C GLY A 602 27.18 -13.88 -27.42
N PHE A 603 26.45 -13.89 -26.32
CA PHE A 603 26.54 -15.00 -25.35
C PHE A 603 26.07 -16.34 -25.96
N PRO A 604 26.78 -17.46 -25.76
CA PRO A 604 27.85 -17.69 -24.78
C PRO A 604 29.29 -17.38 -25.25
N GLU A 605 29.51 -17.07 -26.53
CA GLU A 605 30.85 -16.82 -27.08
C GLU A 605 31.46 -15.52 -26.52
N CYS A 606 30.66 -14.48 -26.40
CA CYS A 606 31.04 -13.22 -25.77
C CYS A 606 30.28 -13.01 -24.47
N ARG A 607 30.97 -13.01 -23.34
CA ARG A 607 30.38 -12.88 -22.00
C ARG A 607 30.51 -11.47 -21.42
N ASN A 608 30.80 -10.48 -22.26
CA ASN A 608 31.00 -9.11 -21.80
C ASN A 608 29.73 -8.52 -21.20
N THR A 609 29.88 -7.86 -20.05
CA THR A 609 28.80 -7.14 -19.37
C THR A 609 29.29 -5.79 -18.88
N LYS A 610 28.42 -4.76 -18.96
CA LYS A 610 28.67 -3.43 -18.44
C LYS A 610 27.56 -3.01 -17.49
N PRO A 611 27.82 -2.13 -16.50
CA PRO A 611 26.75 -1.55 -15.71
C PRO A 611 25.81 -0.73 -16.58
N TYR A 612 24.50 -0.85 -16.37
CA TYR A 612 23.53 0.04 -17.00
C TYR A 612 23.54 1.39 -16.26
N LEU A 613 23.92 2.43 -16.96
CA LEU A 613 24.01 3.79 -16.43
C LEU A 613 22.79 4.58 -16.91
N GLU A 614 21.87 4.87 -16.01
CA GLU A 614 20.68 5.67 -16.29
C GLU A 614 21.11 7.14 -16.42
N LYS A 615 21.13 7.65 -17.66
CA LYS A 615 21.44 9.05 -17.96
C LYS A 615 20.29 9.95 -17.56
N ILE A 616 20.56 11.05 -16.90
CA ILE A 616 19.54 12.00 -16.44
C ILE A 616 19.34 13.19 -17.37
N GLY A 617 20.01 13.20 -18.53
CA GLY A 617 19.92 14.27 -19.53
C GLY A 617 20.61 15.58 -19.12
N VAL A 618 21.50 15.52 -18.11
CA VAL A 618 22.22 16.70 -17.62
C VAL A 618 23.72 16.50 -17.83
N PRO A 619 24.41 17.44 -18.45
CA PRO A 619 25.86 17.37 -18.60
C PRO A 619 26.58 17.53 -17.26
N CYS A 620 27.68 16.80 -17.09
CA CYS A 620 28.50 16.89 -15.90
C CYS A 620 29.15 18.28 -15.81
N PRO A 621 28.99 19.00 -14.70
CA PRO A 621 29.55 20.36 -14.57
C PRO A 621 31.08 20.38 -14.54
N LYS A 622 31.75 19.22 -14.31
CA LYS A 622 33.21 19.12 -14.31
C LYS A 622 33.83 18.80 -15.69
N CYS A 623 33.22 17.88 -16.44
CA CYS A 623 33.83 17.36 -17.68
C CYS A 623 32.92 17.39 -18.92
N GLY A 624 31.66 17.82 -18.77
CA GLY A 624 30.67 17.92 -19.86
C GLY A 624 30.04 16.60 -20.31
N LYS A 625 30.51 15.41 -19.84
CA LYS A 625 29.90 14.13 -20.14
C LYS A 625 28.61 13.96 -19.33
N ASP A 626 27.83 12.91 -19.61
CA ASP A 626 26.53 12.71 -18.95
C ASP A 626 26.62 12.46 -17.44
N VAL A 627 25.71 13.07 -16.70
CA VAL A 627 25.45 12.67 -15.32
C VAL A 627 24.51 11.47 -15.30
N VAL A 628 24.85 10.47 -14.50
CA VAL A 628 24.15 9.20 -14.41
C VAL A 628 23.74 8.89 -12.98
N LEU A 629 22.61 8.17 -12.83
CA LEU A 629 22.18 7.69 -11.52
C LEU A 629 22.99 6.46 -11.11
N ARG A 630 23.64 6.53 -9.95
CA ARG A 630 24.46 5.46 -9.37
C ARG A 630 23.94 5.05 -7.99
N LYS A 631 24.40 3.90 -7.51
CA LYS A 631 24.11 3.41 -6.15
C LYS A 631 25.41 3.16 -5.40
N THR A 632 25.46 3.56 -4.14
CA THR A 632 26.55 3.19 -3.22
C THR A 632 26.50 1.69 -2.89
N LYS A 633 27.57 1.14 -2.32
CA LYS A 633 27.60 -0.26 -1.82
C LYS A 633 26.48 -0.56 -0.79
N LYS A 634 25.98 0.46 -0.10
CA LYS A 634 24.84 0.34 0.85
C LYS A 634 23.46 0.59 0.18
N GLY A 635 23.41 0.68 -1.16
CA GLY A 635 22.15 0.84 -1.92
C GLY A 635 21.60 2.26 -2.00
N ARG A 636 22.25 3.29 -1.40
CA ARG A 636 21.79 4.69 -1.50
C ARG A 636 22.07 5.24 -2.89
N LYS A 637 21.06 5.84 -3.53
CA LYS A 637 21.17 6.49 -4.83
C LYS A 637 21.95 7.81 -4.73
N TYR A 638 22.76 8.11 -5.73
CA TYR A 638 23.46 9.38 -5.92
C TYR A 638 23.66 9.64 -7.44
N PHE A 639 23.91 10.88 -7.81
CA PHE A 639 24.19 11.28 -9.17
C PHE A 639 25.70 11.45 -9.34
N GLY A 640 26.27 10.82 -10.36
CA GLY A 640 27.72 10.88 -10.63
C GLY A 640 28.00 11.00 -12.12
N CYS A 641 29.20 11.40 -12.48
CA CYS A 641 29.60 11.41 -13.87
C CYS A 641 29.68 9.99 -14.44
N GLU A 642 29.31 9.81 -15.73
CA GLU A 642 29.50 8.54 -16.43
C GLU A 642 30.98 8.16 -16.54
N ASN A 643 31.85 9.15 -16.62
CA ASN A 643 33.32 9.02 -16.76
C ASN A 643 34.05 8.78 -15.42
N ASN A 644 33.34 8.33 -14.37
CA ASN A 644 34.00 7.96 -13.12
C ASN A 644 34.73 6.61 -13.30
N PRO A 645 36.04 6.45 -12.96
CA PRO A 645 36.73 7.25 -11.94
C PRO A 645 37.51 8.47 -12.47
N GLU A 646 37.67 8.70 -13.78
CA GLU A 646 38.44 9.80 -14.32
C GLU A 646 37.83 11.19 -13.98
N CYS A 647 36.52 11.22 -13.80
CA CYS A 647 35.77 12.37 -13.28
C CYS A 647 35.06 12.00 -11.98
N ASP A 648 35.43 12.65 -10.91
CA ASP A 648 34.97 12.39 -9.55
C ASP A 648 33.67 13.11 -9.17
N PHE A 649 32.98 13.74 -10.16
CA PHE A 649 31.73 14.46 -9.88
C PHE A 649 30.70 13.57 -9.22
N MET A 650 30.17 14.02 -8.07
CA MET A 650 29.12 13.36 -7.29
C MET A 650 28.18 14.38 -6.67
N SER A 651 26.86 14.09 -6.72
CA SER A 651 25.82 14.86 -6.04
C SER A 651 24.78 13.94 -5.40
N TRP A 652 24.33 14.29 -4.19
CA TRP A 652 23.23 13.59 -3.52
C TRP A 652 21.84 14.05 -3.97
N SER A 653 21.77 15.24 -4.56
CA SER A 653 20.54 15.81 -5.12
C SER A 653 20.64 15.79 -6.65
N ARG A 654 19.48 15.66 -7.35
CA ARG A 654 19.47 15.64 -8.83
C ARG A 654 19.98 16.96 -9.37
N PRO A 655 21.06 16.99 -10.17
CA PRO A 655 21.51 18.18 -10.88
C PRO A 655 20.51 18.60 -11.96
N VAL A 656 20.49 19.88 -12.27
CA VAL A 656 19.70 20.49 -13.36
C VAL A 656 20.67 21.12 -14.35
N ALA A 657 20.34 21.13 -15.65
CA ALA A 657 21.18 21.69 -16.74
C ALA A 657 21.17 23.22 -16.73
N GLU A 658 21.23 23.84 -15.56
CA GLU A 658 21.26 25.30 -15.41
C GLU A 658 22.45 25.72 -14.54
N LYS A 659 23.08 26.83 -14.92
CA LYS A 659 24.06 27.52 -14.07
C LYS A 659 23.33 28.40 -13.07
N CYS A 660 23.88 28.54 -11.87
CA CYS A 660 23.31 29.43 -10.88
C CYS A 660 23.42 30.91 -11.34
N PRO A 661 22.29 31.63 -11.45
CA PRO A 661 22.33 33.03 -11.90
C PRO A 661 23.02 33.98 -10.92
N LYS A 662 23.12 33.59 -9.63
CA LYS A 662 23.74 34.44 -8.59
C LYS A 662 25.26 34.30 -8.57
N CYS A 663 25.80 33.07 -8.67
CA CYS A 663 27.25 32.83 -8.64
C CYS A 663 27.87 32.53 -10.01
N GLY A 664 27.06 32.58 -11.11
CA GLY A 664 27.56 32.48 -12.48
C GLY A 664 28.23 31.17 -12.87
N GLY A 665 28.30 30.21 -11.97
CA GLY A 665 29.06 28.99 -12.16
C GLY A 665 30.57 29.14 -11.97
N GLU A 666 31.05 30.28 -11.46
CA GLU A 666 32.44 30.43 -11.07
C GLU A 666 32.74 29.70 -9.76
N MET A 667 33.87 29.00 -9.73
CA MET A 667 34.30 28.24 -8.58
C MET A 667 34.69 29.16 -7.41
N HIS A 668 33.93 29.16 -6.33
CA HIS A 668 34.41 29.75 -5.09
C HIS A 668 35.11 28.66 -4.25
N ARG A 669 36.42 28.81 -4.08
CA ARG A 669 37.22 27.96 -3.17
C ARG A 669 36.87 28.26 -1.72
N VAL A 670 36.23 27.31 -1.04
CA VAL A 670 36.19 27.24 0.43
C VAL A 670 37.11 26.07 0.83
N PRO A 671 38.08 26.25 1.72
CA PRO A 671 38.94 25.15 2.16
C PRO A 671 38.07 24.12 2.88
N GLU A 672 38.05 22.88 2.42
CA GLU A 672 37.34 21.70 2.98
C GLU A 672 36.02 21.28 2.36
N VAL A 673 35.46 21.91 1.33
CA VAL A 673 34.30 21.43 0.60
C VAL A 673 34.59 21.24 -0.87
N ILE A 674 34.27 20.05 -1.40
CA ILE A 674 34.42 19.69 -2.81
C ILE A 674 33.76 20.74 -3.70
N ASP A 675 34.54 21.35 -4.59
CA ASP A 675 34.19 22.35 -5.60
C ASP A 675 32.85 22.05 -6.28
N CYS A 676 31.81 22.85 -6.05
CA CYS A 676 30.47 22.59 -6.58
C CYS A 676 30.19 23.27 -7.94
N GLY A 677 31.09 24.14 -8.42
CA GLY A 677 31.01 24.77 -9.75
C GLY A 677 29.72 25.53 -10.07
N GLY A 678 28.94 25.95 -9.06
CA GLY A 678 27.74 26.79 -9.25
C GLY A 678 26.59 26.16 -10.03
N TYR A 679 26.49 24.82 -10.05
CA TYR A 679 25.37 24.14 -10.71
C TYR A 679 24.12 24.10 -9.79
N MET A 680 22.95 23.91 -10.41
CA MET A 680 21.68 23.86 -9.70
C MET A 680 21.27 22.43 -9.41
N VAL A 681 20.57 22.23 -8.29
CA VAL A 681 20.06 20.93 -7.86
C VAL A 681 18.62 21.01 -7.36
N VAL A 682 17.86 19.93 -7.52
CA VAL A 682 16.49 19.81 -7.02
C VAL A 682 16.50 19.55 -5.52
N LYS A 683 15.83 20.41 -4.74
CA LYS A 683 15.59 20.24 -3.29
C LYS A 683 14.08 20.39 -2.98
N GLY A 684 13.37 19.28 -2.99
CA GLY A 684 11.89 19.29 -2.84
C GLY A 684 11.22 20.06 -3.98
N ASN A 685 10.36 21.02 -3.65
CA ASN A 685 9.67 21.88 -4.65
C ASN A 685 10.50 23.07 -5.14
N LYS A 686 11.78 23.13 -4.78
CA LYS A 686 12.67 24.22 -5.20
C LYS A 686 13.88 23.70 -5.96
N ILE A 687 14.41 24.54 -6.83
CA ILE A 687 15.73 24.35 -7.44
C ILE A 687 16.68 25.31 -6.72
N ALA A 688 17.76 24.77 -6.17
CA ALA A 688 18.70 25.50 -5.34
C ALA A 688 20.11 25.40 -5.91
N CYS A 689 20.94 26.41 -5.68
CA CYS A 689 22.37 26.31 -5.94
C CYS A 689 22.99 25.19 -5.09
N ALA A 690 23.86 24.38 -5.67
CA ALA A 690 24.56 23.32 -4.97
C ALA A 690 25.55 23.87 -3.93
N ASP A 691 26.05 25.09 -4.15
CA ASP A 691 26.87 25.80 -3.20
C ASP A 691 26.02 26.31 -2.02
N ALA A 692 26.29 25.78 -0.83
CA ALA A 692 25.60 26.17 0.38
C ALA A 692 25.83 27.66 0.75
N GLY A 693 26.98 28.23 0.37
CA GLY A 693 27.31 29.64 0.61
C GLY A 693 26.58 30.62 -0.30
N CYS A 694 26.12 30.16 -1.47
CA CYS A 694 25.39 30.98 -2.42
C CYS A 694 23.98 31.34 -2.01
N GLY A 695 23.25 30.36 -1.43
CA GLY A 695 21.90 30.53 -0.91
C GLY A 695 20.81 30.82 -1.95
N TYR A 696 21.11 30.78 -3.25
CA TYR A 696 20.12 31.02 -4.31
C TYR A 696 19.13 29.86 -4.42
N THR A 697 17.84 30.20 -4.46
CA THR A 697 16.76 29.24 -4.69
C THR A 697 15.69 29.86 -5.59
N ARG A 698 15.05 29.03 -6.44
CA ARG A 698 13.85 29.38 -7.19
C ARG A 698 12.81 28.25 -7.05
N ASP A 699 11.56 28.59 -7.26
CA ASP A 699 10.51 27.57 -7.31
C ASP A 699 10.64 26.74 -8.59
N ARG A 700 10.27 25.49 -8.50
CA ARG A 700 10.26 24.54 -9.61
C ARG A 700 9.00 24.77 -10.45
N LYS A 701 9.16 24.87 -11.78
CA LYS A 701 8.03 25.01 -12.71
C LYS A 701 7.41 23.63 -12.97
N ALA A 702 6.10 23.58 -13.23
CA ALA A 702 5.35 22.34 -13.47
C ALA A 702 5.92 21.50 -14.64
N ASP A 703 6.46 22.15 -15.67
CA ASP A 703 7.05 21.50 -16.86
C ASP A 703 8.42 20.82 -16.60
N GLU A 704 9.01 21.02 -15.42
CA GLU A 704 10.30 20.44 -15.04
C GLU A 704 10.16 19.09 -14.32
N ASP A 705 8.93 18.61 -14.11
CA ASP A 705 8.64 17.30 -13.50
C ASP A 705 8.74 16.13 -14.49
N THR A 706 8.75 16.39 -15.79
CA THR A 706 8.68 15.39 -16.88
C THR A 706 9.99 15.15 -17.62
N LYS A 707 11.10 15.78 -17.22
CA LYS A 707 12.42 15.54 -17.87
C LYS A 707 13.45 14.94 -16.95
#